data_b3aa1760b344a60b14377f65dbccb043
#
_entry.id   b3aa1760b344a60b14377f65dbccb043
#
_cell.length_a   1.000
_cell.length_b   1.000
_cell.length_c   1.000
_cell.angle_alpha   90.00
_cell.angle_beta   90.00
_cell.angle_gamma   90.00
#
_symmetry.space_group_name_H-M   'P 1'
#
loop_
_entity.id
_entity.type
_entity.pdbx_description
1 polymer ?
#
loop_
_entity_poly.entity_id
_entity_poly.type
_entity_poly.pdbx_seq_one_letter_code
_entity_poly.pdbx_strand_id
1 'polypeptide(L)'
;MKKQKQVLALLLATACLLPQAVSGGSLLAAETPKQLDVVVRHDTHSHLNSFTTVTESGTEEVGGFSRMKTIIDAQKEKNPDTLILDGGDFSMGTLVQTIYEDEAAELRMLGELGCEVTTLGNHEFDYRSKGLANMLNNAAASGEDLPELLVCNVDWEAMEAAGLSEGQQIIRDGFTEYGVKDYVVLEKGDVDVAVIGVFGKDALACAPTCELQFEDPVEAVKETVAEIGANEDVDMIVCVSHSGTWEDERKSEDEILAKNVPELDLIVSGHTHTELAEPIVHGDTYIVSVGEYGKNLGSLSMTQKENGRWNITEYELIPIDTQIAQDAATQERVDAFMAAVDTGYLADFGYTREMVLAQNESIEFASLNDLEFVHTEHNLGNIMSDAFAYAVEHADGYDGNPVDVAVVPSGGVRDTYGLGDITVESVFNSYSLGIGADGVPGYPLISVYLTGKELKIAAEIDASISDYMTTARLYMSGLNFSYNPNRMILNKVTDVYLVDNEGNRVELEDDKLYRVVADLYSGQMLSAVTDMSYGLLSLVPKDAEGNPIEDFEDVIIMEGGKELKAWDAIARYMQSFPDTAEDGIANVPVSYSEIEGRKQVEDSKNIADLIKNPNKYAVMIVAIVLIVILIVVFIIRLVVKLIKRMSRKNADRIVKK
;
A
#
# COMPACT_ATOMS: atom_id res chain seq x y z
N MET A 1 -18.20 -67.65 12.83
CA MET A 1 -19.23 -68.74 12.65
C MET A 1 -20.55 -68.05 12.27
N LYS A 2 -20.90 -68.29 11.02
CA LYS A 2 -22.20 -68.82 10.54
C LYS A 2 -23.41 -67.93 10.93
N LYS A 3 -24.27 -67.48 10.08
CA LYS A 3 -24.78 -67.79 8.73
C LYS A 3 -26.03 -66.91 8.59
N GLN A 4 -26.17 -66.21 7.48
CA GLN A 4 -27.03 -66.50 6.33
C GLN A 4 -28.53 -66.19 6.56
N LYS A 5 -29.07 -65.41 5.75
CA LYS A 5 -29.64 -65.44 4.40
C LYS A 5 -31.13 -65.15 4.40
N GLN A 6 -31.54 -64.19 3.52
CA GLN A 6 -32.59 -64.27 2.51
C GLN A 6 -34.04 -64.65 2.97
N VAL A 7 -35.04 -63.88 2.48
CA VAL A 7 -35.86 -64.13 1.28
C VAL A 7 -36.97 -63.04 1.22
N LEU A 8 -37.06 -62.25 0.24
CA LEU A 8 -37.92 -62.00 -0.91
C LEU A 8 -39.29 -62.74 -0.95
N ALA A 9 -40.40 -61.97 -1.13
CA ALA A 9 -41.57 -62.22 -1.99
C ALA A 9 -42.70 -61.26 -1.59
N LEU A 10 -43.05 -60.32 -2.40
CA LEU A 10 -44.07 -60.29 -3.45
C LEU A 10 -45.45 -60.88 -3.06
N LEU A 11 -46.50 -59.99 -3.00
CA LEU A 11 -47.87 -60.30 -3.43
C LEU A 11 -48.65 -59.02 -3.74
N LEU A 12 -49.22 -59.04 -4.93
CA LEU A 12 -50.06 -58.03 -5.58
C LEU A 12 -51.51 -58.02 -5.05
N ALA A 13 -52.13 -56.84 -5.25
CA ALA A 13 -53.50 -56.54 -5.70
C ALA A 13 -54.64 -56.60 -4.69
N THR A 14 -55.37 -55.54 -4.55
CA THR A 14 -56.60 -55.24 -5.34
C THR A 14 -57.15 -53.85 -5.01
N ALA A 15 -57.65 -53.22 -6.04
CA ALA A 15 -58.20 -51.89 -6.11
C ALA A 15 -59.50 -51.72 -5.33
N CYS A 16 -59.74 -50.49 -4.77
CA CYS A 16 -61.04 -49.87 -4.65
C CYS A 16 -60.96 -48.40 -4.97
N LEU A 17 -61.56 -48.01 -6.07
CA LEU A 17 -61.80 -46.66 -6.53
C LEU A 17 -62.74 -45.91 -5.64
N LEU A 18 -62.32 -44.78 -5.09
CA LEU A 18 -63.17 -43.66 -4.69
C LEU A 18 -62.52 -42.37 -5.16
N PRO A 19 -63.21 -41.45 -5.86
CA PRO A 19 -62.65 -40.19 -6.30
C PRO A 19 -62.61 -39.22 -5.12
N GLN A 20 -61.45 -38.97 -4.53
CA GLN A 20 -61.24 -37.78 -3.75
C GLN A 20 -60.88 -36.64 -4.66
N ALA A 21 -61.66 -35.57 -4.58
CA ALA A 21 -61.36 -34.30 -5.20
C ALA A 21 -59.99 -33.80 -4.68
N VAL A 22 -58.97 -33.87 -5.52
CA VAL A 22 -57.69 -33.18 -5.32
C VAL A 22 -58.00 -31.71 -5.55
N SER A 23 -58.12 -30.94 -4.46
CA SER A 23 -57.92 -29.50 -4.51
C SER A 23 -56.50 -29.29 -5.02
N GLY A 24 -56.38 -28.73 -6.22
CA GLY A 24 -55.10 -28.32 -6.79
C GLY A 24 -54.46 -27.27 -5.89
N GLY A 25 -53.66 -27.72 -4.94
CA GLY A 25 -52.57 -26.90 -4.43
C GLY A 25 -51.52 -26.88 -5.51
N SER A 26 -51.31 -25.73 -6.12
CA SER A 26 -50.10 -25.43 -6.88
C SER A 26 -48.94 -25.77 -5.94
N LEU A 27 -48.20 -26.83 -6.22
CA LEU A 27 -46.84 -26.96 -5.73
C LEU A 27 -46.09 -25.81 -6.39
N LEU A 28 -45.91 -24.69 -5.67
CA LEU A 28 -44.87 -23.76 -5.98
C LEU A 28 -43.60 -24.62 -6.03
N ALA A 29 -43.02 -24.79 -7.22
CA ALA A 29 -41.69 -25.30 -7.33
C ALA A 29 -40.85 -24.40 -6.42
N ALA A 30 -40.12 -24.97 -5.48
CA ALA A 30 -39.12 -24.21 -4.74
C ALA A 30 -38.22 -23.61 -5.78
N GLU A 31 -38.16 -22.29 -5.86
CA GLU A 31 -37.20 -21.60 -6.74
C GLU A 31 -35.83 -22.10 -6.34
N THR A 32 -35.04 -22.46 -7.36
CA THR A 32 -33.64 -22.82 -7.12
C THR A 32 -32.96 -21.58 -6.57
N PRO A 33 -32.20 -21.65 -5.46
CA PRO A 33 -31.49 -20.49 -4.95
C PRO A 33 -30.60 -19.89 -6.05
N LYS A 34 -30.61 -18.59 -6.20
CA LYS A 34 -29.71 -17.88 -7.10
C LYS A 34 -28.25 -18.16 -6.72
N GLN A 35 -27.38 -18.27 -7.72
CA GLN A 35 -25.97 -18.56 -7.55
C GLN A 35 -25.14 -17.56 -8.35
N LEU A 36 -23.99 -17.17 -7.82
CA LEU A 36 -23.03 -16.28 -8.47
C LEU A 36 -21.61 -16.76 -8.20
N ASP A 37 -20.82 -16.89 -9.26
CA ASP A 37 -19.38 -17.07 -9.14
C ASP A 37 -18.68 -15.73 -9.33
N VAL A 38 -17.70 -15.46 -8.48
CA VAL A 38 -16.94 -14.21 -8.48
C VAL A 38 -15.44 -14.53 -8.49
N VAL A 39 -14.68 -13.82 -9.32
CA VAL A 39 -13.22 -13.79 -9.29
C VAL A 39 -12.78 -12.40 -8.85
N VAL A 40 -11.90 -12.34 -7.87
CA VAL A 40 -11.42 -11.10 -7.29
C VAL A 40 -9.91 -10.98 -7.39
N ARG A 41 -9.44 -9.75 -7.58
CA ARG A 41 -8.04 -9.34 -7.58
C ARG A 41 -7.92 -7.91 -7.08
N HIS A 42 -6.74 -7.48 -6.70
CA HIS A 42 -6.39 -6.11 -6.31
C HIS A 42 -4.88 -5.96 -6.19
N ASP A 43 -4.38 -4.73 -6.02
CA ASP A 43 -2.98 -4.42 -5.73
C ASP A 43 -1.99 -5.13 -6.65
N THR A 44 -2.25 -5.08 -7.95
CA THR A 44 -1.39 -5.74 -8.94
C THR A 44 -0.17 -4.92 -9.32
N HIS A 45 -0.17 -3.60 -9.07
CA HIS A 45 1.00 -2.73 -9.14
C HIS A 45 1.84 -2.93 -10.40
N SER A 46 1.19 -2.81 -11.56
CA SER A 46 1.82 -2.96 -12.89
C SER A 46 2.53 -4.30 -13.15
N HIS A 47 2.34 -5.35 -12.32
CA HIS A 47 2.94 -6.66 -12.52
C HIS A 47 2.25 -7.44 -13.64
N LEU A 48 2.34 -6.93 -14.88
CA LEU A 48 1.77 -7.59 -16.04
C LEU A 48 2.52 -8.88 -16.41
N ASN A 49 3.86 -8.88 -16.26
CA ASN A 49 4.69 -10.07 -16.39
C ASN A 49 4.71 -10.88 -15.08
N SER A 50 5.04 -12.18 -15.19
CA SER A 50 5.48 -12.95 -14.05
C SER A 50 6.81 -12.39 -13.52
N PHE A 51 7.04 -12.57 -12.23
CA PHE A 51 8.24 -12.12 -11.56
C PHE A 51 8.75 -13.19 -10.60
N THR A 52 9.98 -13.04 -10.17
CA THR A 52 10.62 -13.97 -9.23
C THR A 52 10.50 -13.41 -7.82
N THR A 53 9.98 -14.23 -6.90
CA THR A 53 9.91 -13.89 -5.47
C THR A 53 10.69 -14.91 -4.64
N VAL A 54 11.14 -14.48 -3.47
CA VAL A 54 11.84 -15.36 -2.51
C VAL A 54 10.81 -15.88 -1.50
N THR A 55 10.67 -17.19 -1.41
CA THR A 55 9.80 -17.89 -0.46
C THR A 55 10.64 -18.69 0.54
N GLU A 56 9.99 -19.27 1.56
CA GLU A 56 10.67 -20.20 2.48
C GLU A 56 11.25 -21.43 1.78
N SER A 57 10.70 -21.83 0.63
CA SER A 57 11.14 -22.95 -0.19
C SER A 57 12.25 -22.62 -1.17
N GLY A 58 12.58 -21.35 -1.34
CA GLY A 58 13.56 -20.83 -2.30
C GLY A 58 12.95 -19.78 -3.22
N THR A 59 13.56 -19.61 -4.38
CA THR A 59 13.12 -18.65 -5.39
C THR A 59 12.05 -19.26 -6.28
N GLU A 60 10.90 -18.62 -6.41
CA GLU A 60 9.77 -19.08 -7.22
C GLU A 60 9.33 -17.99 -8.21
N GLU A 61 8.92 -18.38 -9.41
CA GLU A 61 8.31 -17.50 -10.40
C GLU A 61 6.79 -17.50 -10.22
N VAL A 62 6.20 -16.32 -10.00
CA VAL A 62 4.78 -16.14 -9.69
C VAL A 62 4.15 -15.02 -10.51
N GLY A 63 2.83 -14.93 -10.49
CA GLY A 63 2.08 -13.84 -11.11
C GLY A 63 2.04 -13.91 -12.65
N GLY A 64 1.73 -12.76 -13.22
CA GLY A 64 1.62 -12.54 -14.65
C GLY A 64 0.20 -12.68 -15.20
N PHE A 65 -0.23 -11.66 -15.95
CA PHE A 65 -1.59 -11.57 -16.50
C PHE A 65 -1.91 -12.69 -17.49
N SER A 66 -0.92 -13.19 -18.22
CA SER A 66 -1.10 -14.33 -19.14
C SER A 66 -1.49 -15.63 -18.41
N ARG A 67 -1.01 -15.85 -17.18
CA ARG A 67 -1.45 -16.97 -16.33
C ARG A 67 -2.81 -16.71 -15.69
N MET A 68 -3.07 -15.47 -15.24
CA MET A 68 -4.38 -15.08 -14.72
C MET A 68 -5.47 -15.31 -15.77
N LYS A 69 -5.22 -14.91 -17.04
CA LYS A 69 -6.14 -15.11 -18.16
C LYS A 69 -6.54 -16.58 -18.30
N THR A 70 -5.58 -17.48 -18.22
CA THR A 70 -5.83 -18.93 -18.29
C THR A 70 -6.81 -19.39 -17.20
N ILE A 71 -6.66 -18.90 -15.96
CA ILE A 71 -7.56 -19.25 -14.85
C ILE A 71 -8.94 -18.63 -15.07
N ILE A 72 -8.99 -17.34 -15.39
CA ILE A 72 -10.25 -16.61 -15.61
C ILE A 72 -11.05 -17.26 -16.75
N ASP A 73 -10.40 -17.61 -17.86
CA ASP A 73 -11.06 -18.28 -18.96
C ASP A 73 -11.60 -19.66 -18.56
N ALA A 74 -10.86 -20.42 -17.76
CA ALA A 74 -11.32 -21.70 -17.23
C ALA A 74 -12.52 -21.54 -16.26
N GLN A 75 -12.62 -20.44 -15.52
CA GLN A 75 -13.80 -20.14 -14.71
C GLN A 75 -15.00 -19.73 -15.60
N LYS A 76 -14.77 -18.86 -16.59
CA LYS A 76 -15.82 -18.46 -17.55
C LYS A 76 -16.31 -19.61 -18.46
N GLU A 77 -15.46 -20.60 -18.73
CA GLU A 77 -15.90 -21.84 -19.41
C GLU A 77 -16.88 -22.66 -18.57
N LYS A 78 -16.70 -22.67 -17.22
CA LYS A 78 -17.62 -23.35 -16.30
C LYS A 78 -18.91 -22.54 -16.10
N ASN A 79 -18.79 -21.24 -15.91
CA ASN A 79 -19.89 -20.31 -15.76
C ASN A 79 -19.60 -19.01 -16.52
N PRO A 80 -20.24 -18.78 -17.70
CA PRO A 80 -20.05 -17.56 -18.49
C PRO A 80 -20.43 -16.27 -17.75
N ASP A 81 -21.31 -16.38 -16.75
CA ASP A 81 -21.80 -15.25 -15.96
C ASP A 81 -20.90 -14.94 -14.73
N THR A 82 -19.71 -15.58 -14.63
CA THR A 82 -18.73 -15.26 -13.58
C THR A 82 -18.39 -13.77 -13.59
N LEU A 83 -18.57 -13.11 -12.44
CA LEU A 83 -18.26 -11.70 -12.20
C LEU A 83 -16.78 -11.53 -11.87
N ILE A 84 -16.09 -10.59 -12.53
CA ILE A 84 -14.66 -10.34 -12.30
C ILE A 84 -14.47 -8.92 -11.79
N LEU A 85 -13.89 -8.80 -10.59
CA LEU A 85 -13.73 -7.57 -9.85
C LEU A 85 -12.27 -7.28 -9.50
N ASP A 86 -11.94 -6.00 -9.45
CA ASP A 86 -10.63 -5.50 -9.05
C ASP A 86 -10.79 -4.43 -7.95
N GLY A 87 -9.94 -4.46 -6.92
CA GLY A 87 -9.98 -3.57 -5.76
C GLY A 87 -9.04 -2.38 -5.82
N GLY A 88 -8.53 -1.99 -7.00
CA GLY A 88 -7.65 -0.84 -7.19
C GLY A 88 -6.16 -1.16 -7.01
N ASP A 89 -5.32 -0.12 -7.03
CA ASP A 89 -3.85 -0.21 -7.10
C ASP A 89 -3.39 -1.17 -8.21
N PHE A 90 -3.98 -0.98 -9.40
CA PHE A 90 -3.59 -1.76 -10.56
C PHE A 90 -2.30 -1.25 -11.19
N SER A 91 -1.88 -0.02 -10.91
CA SER A 91 -0.69 0.62 -11.45
C SER A 91 0.43 0.79 -10.43
N MET A 92 1.59 1.27 -10.89
CA MET A 92 2.77 1.64 -10.11
C MET A 92 3.43 0.50 -9.34
N GLY A 93 4.60 0.06 -9.81
CA GLY A 93 5.41 -0.99 -9.19
C GLY A 93 6.47 -1.58 -10.10
N THR A 94 6.24 -1.56 -11.42
CA THR A 94 7.18 -2.09 -12.40
C THR A 94 7.42 -1.12 -13.56
N LEU A 95 8.35 -1.47 -14.45
CA LEU A 95 8.65 -0.67 -15.65
C LEU A 95 7.43 -0.35 -16.53
N VAL A 96 6.36 -1.14 -16.47
CA VAL A 96 5.11 -0.88 -17.21
C VAL A 96 4.53 0.47 -16.86
N GLN A 97 4.61 0.90 -15.59
CA GLN A 97 4.11 2.22 -15.16
C GLN A 97 4.68 3.39 -15.97
N THR A 98 5.86 3.22 -16.59
CA THR A 98 6.48 4.29 -17.37
C THR A 98 5.74 4.64 -18.65
N ILE A 99 4.78 3.82 -19.05
CA ILE A 99 3.86 4.05 -20.16
C ILE A 99 2.40 4.20 -19.69
N TYR A 100 2.18 4.40 -18.39
CA TYR A 100 0.87 4.56 -17.77
C TYR A 100 0.04 5.67 -18.42
N GLU A 101 0.64 6.86 -18.58
CA GLU A 101 -0.07 8.01 -19.16
C GLU A 101 -0.41 7.80 -20.63
N ASP A 102 0.55 7.33 -21.42
CA ASP A 102 0.45 7.31 -22.88
C ASP A 102 -0.30 6.09 -23.41
N GLU A 103 -0.12 4.94 -22.76
CA GLU A 103 -0.66 3.66 -23.23
C GLU A 103 -1.81 3.13 -22.37
N ALA A 104 -1.97 3.63 -21.12
CA ALA A 104 -2.93 3.08 -20.15
C ALA A 104 -2.86 1.56 -20.06
N ALA A 105 -1.64 1.01 -20.05
CA ALA A 105 -1.38 -0.42 -20.26
C ALA A 105 -2.09 -1.29 -19.23
N GLU A 106 -2.05 -0.89 -17.96
CA GLU A 106 -2.64 -1.63 -16.85
C GLU A 106 -4.17 -1.72 -17.00
N LEU A 107 -4.84 -0.58 -17.22
CA LEU A 107 -6.29 -0.52 -17.31
C LEU A 107 -6.81 -1.27 -18.56
N ARG A 108 -6.10 -1.17 -19.69
CA ARG A 108 -6.41 -1.93 -20.91
C ARG A 108 -6.21 -3.42 -20.71
N MET A 109 -5.18 -3.83 -19.97
CA MET A 109 -4.95 -5.23 -19.64
C MET A 109 -5.95 -5.79 -18.61
N LEU A 110 -6.53 -4.95 -17.74
CA LEU A 110 -7.69 -5.33 -16.94
C LEU A 110 -8.87 -5.73 -17.83
N GLY A 111 -9.16 -4.92 -18.84
CA GLY A 111 -10.19 -5.24 -19.85
C GLY A 111 -9.91 -6.54 -20.59
N GLU A 112 -8.65 -6.78 -21.02
CA GLU A 112 -8.21 -8.03 -21.66
C GLU A 112 -8.47 -9.26 -20.79
N LEU A 113 -8.28 -9.15 -19.48
CA LEU A 113 -8.64 -10.20 -18.53
C LEU A 113 -10.16 -10.40 -18.41
N GLY A 114 -10.95 -9.46 -18.91
CA GLY A 114 -12.40 -9.42 -18.78
C GLY A 114 -12.85 -8.95 -17.39
N CYS A 115 -12.05 -8.12 -16.72
CA CYS A 115 -12.44 -7.40 -15.53
C CYS A 115 -13.60 -6.46 -15.84
N GLU A 116 -14.65 -6.50 -15.04
CA GLU A 116 -15.87 -5.73 -15.31
C GLU A 116 -15.94 -4.46 -14.48
N VAL A 117 -15.34 -4.48 -13.28
CA VAL A 117 -15.32 -3.33 -12.36
C VAL A 117 -13.97 -3.22 -11.66
N THR A 118 -13.47 -2.01 -11.58
CA THR A 118 -12.33 -1.62 -10.74
C THR A 118 -12.64 -0.35 -9.95
N THR A 119 -11.78 -0.01 -9.00
CA THR A 119 -11.76 1.28 -8.30
C THR A 119 -10.37 1.91 -8.40
N LEU A 120 -10.21 3.14 -7.92
CA LEU A 120 -8.89 3.74 -7.77
C LEU A 120 -8.26 3.32 -6.44
N GLY A 121 -6.95 3.06 -6.47
CA GLY A 121 -6.13 3.03 -5.27
C GLY A 121 -5.28 4.29 -5.13
N ASN A 122 -4.40 4.33 -4.13
CA ASN A 122 -3.56 5.51 -3.89
C ASN A 122 -2.48 5.68 -4.97
N HIS A 123 -2.03 4.61 -5.58
CA HIS A 123 -0.98 4.66 -6.59
C HIS A 123 -1.44 5.17 -7.96
N GLU A 124 -2.73 5.12 -8.27
CA GLU A 124 -3.27 5.77 -9.47
C GLU A 124 -3.05 7.29 -9.47
N PHE A 125 -2.80 7.89 -8.29
CA PHE A 125 -2.50 9.32 -8.14
C PHE A 125 -0.99 9.66 -8.18
N ASP A 126 -0.09 8.71 -8.26
CA ASP A 126 1.37 8.93 -8.21
C ASP A 126 1.87 9.86 -9.33
N TYR A 127 1.24 9.82 -10.49
CA TYR A 127 1.55 10.71 -11.62
C TYR A 127 0.67 11.98 -11.63
N ARG A 128 0.15 12.35 -10.45
CA ARG A 128 -0.63 13.56 -10.21
C ARG A 128 -1.93 13.60 -11.01
N SER A 129 -2.65 14.69 -10.89
CA SER A 129 -3.92 14.93 -11.59
C SER A 129 -3.83 14.75 -13.09
N LYS A 130 -2.74 15.24 -13.70
CA LYS A 130 -2.54 15.19 -15.15
C LYS A 130 -2.28 13.77 -15.64
N GLY A 131 -1.44 13.01 -14.94
CA GLY A 131 -1.11 11.64 -15.33
C GLY A 131 -2.33 10.72 -15.26
N LEU A 132 -3.10 10.78 -14.16
CA LEU A 132 -4.35 10.04 -14.05
C LEU A 132 -5.34 10.41 -15.18
N ALA A 133 -5.56 11.68 -15.44
CA ALA A 133 -6.47 12.11 -16.50
C ALA A 133 -6.00 11.68 -17.90
N ASN A 134 -4.69 11.74 -18.19
CA ASN A 134 -4.13 11.27 -19.45
C ASN A 134 -4.35 9.76 -19.63
N MET A 135 -4.08 8.98 -18.59
CA MET A 135 -4.31 7.53 -18.58
C MET A 135 -5.77 7.21 -18.88
N LEU A 136 -6.72 7.83 -18.18
CA LEU A 136 -8.15 7.62 -18.38
C LEU A 136 -8.59 8.00 -19.82
N ASN A 137 -8.13 9.15 -20.31
CA ASN A 137 -8.45 9.60 -21.67
C ASN A 137 -7.88 8.67 -22.73
N ASN A 138 -6.64 8.19 -22.57
CA ASN A 138 -6.01 7.27 -23.51
C ASN A 138 -6.64 5.87 -23.46
N ALA A 139 -7.03 5.40 -22.26
CA ALA A 139 -7.81 4.17 -22.13
C ALA A 139 -9.14 4.31 -22.89
N ALA A 140 -9.93 5.34 -22.63
CA ALA A 140 -11.21 5.57 -23.33
C ALA A 140 -11.05 5.70 -24.85
N ALA A 141 -9.97 6.35 -25.31
CA ALA A 141 -9.67 6.51 -26.73
C ALA A 141 -9.20 5.21 -27.42
N SER A 142 -8.76 4.18 -26.67
CA SER A 142 -8.29 2.91 -27.22
C SER A 142 -9.37 2.15 -28.00
N GLY A 143 -10.63 2.32 -27.61
CA GLY A 143 -11.77 1.61 -28.18
C GLY A 143 -11.79 0.12 -27.82
N GLU A 144 -11.03 -0.29 -26.81
CA GLU A 144 -11.00 -1.64 -26.25
C GLU A 144 -12.08 -1.81 -25.18
N ASP A 145 -12.38 -3.05 -24.82
CA ASP A 145 -13.24 -3.33 -23.68
C ASP A 145 -12.49 -2.95 -22.39
N LEU A 146 -13.08 -2.12 -21.55
CA LEU A 146 -12.50 -1.58 -20.32
C LEU A 146 -13.42 -1.87 -19.14
N PRO A 147 -12.90 -2.01 -17.91
CA PRO A 147 -13.74 -2.12 -16.73
C PRO A 147 -14.49 -0.82 -16.44
N GLU A 148 -15.66 -0.90 -15.83
CA GLU A 148 -16.28 0.25 -15.17
C GLU A 148 -15.39 0.70 -14.00
N LEU A 149 -15.05 1.97 -13.94
CA LEU A 149 -14.27 2.56 -12.86
C LEU A 149 -15.21 3.27 -11.88
N LEU A 150 -15.18 2.86 -10.62
CA LEU A 150 -16.14 3.31 -9.61
C LEU A 150 -15.45 3.98 -8.42
N VAL A 151 -15.93 5.17 -8.01
CA VAL A 151 -15.52 5.86 -6.78
C VAL A 151 -16.67 6.72 -6.26
N CYS A 152 -17.38 6.29 -5.22
CA CYS A 152 -18.59 6.95 -4.73
C CYS A 152 -18.34 8.12 -3.76
N ASN A 153 -17.13 8.27 -3.24
CA ASN A 153 -16.88 9.20 -2.14
C ASN A 153 -16.02 10.42 -2.52
N VAL A 154 -15.93 10.78 -3.81
CA VAL A 154 -15.29 12.04 -4.21
C VAL A 154 -16.20 13.23 -3.88
N ASP A 155 -15.74 14.16 -3.03
CA ASP A 155 -16.51 15.32 -2.59
C ASP A 155 -16.46 16.45 -3.64
N TRP A 156 -17.13 16.22 -4.77
CA TRP A 156 -17.25 17.23 -5.83
C TRP A 156 -17.97 18.49 -5.36
N GLU A 157 -18.96 18.35 -4.47
CA GLU A 157 -19.76 19.50 -3.98
C GLU A 157 -18.89 20.47 -3.18
N ALA A 158 -18.08 19.98 -2.25
CA ALA A 158 -17.16 20.81 -1.47
C ALA A 158 -16.08 21.48 -2.35
N MET A 159 -15.50 20.72 -3.30
CA MET A 159 -14.49 21.27 -4.22
C MET A 159 -15.08 22.35 -5.15
N GLU A 160 -16.27 22.13 -5.70
CA GLU A 160 -16.96 23.13 -6.53
C GLU A 160 -17.32 24.39 -5.73
N ALA A 161 -17.80 24.23 -4.50
CA ALA A 161 -18.12 25.36 -3.62
C ALA A 161 -16.89 26.20 -3.27
N ALA A 162 -15.70 25.57 -3.18
CA ALA A 162 -14.43 26.25 -2.96
C ALA A 162 -13.83 26.86 -4.24
N GLY A 163 -14.26 26.38 -5.41
CA GLY A 163 -13.68 26.67 -6.71
C GLY A 163 -12.55 25.69 -7.04
N LEU A 164 -12.78 24.85 -8.05
CA LEU A 164 -11.83 23.79 -8.44
C LEU A 164 -10.44 24.35 -8.73
N SER A 165 -9.40 23.64 -8.28
CA SER A 165 -8.03 23.85 -8.75
C SER A 165 -7.89 23.42 -10.22
N GLU A 166 -6.78 23.78 -10.87
CA GLU A 166 -6.48 23.30 -12.23
C GLU A 166 -6.41 21.77 -12.28
N GLY A 167 -5.74 21.13 -11.30
CA GLY A 167 -5.62 19.68 -11.21
C GLY A 167 -6.96 18.99 -10.96
N GLN A 168 -7.80 19.55 -10.07
CA GLN A 168 -9.15 19.03 -9.83
C GLN A 168 -10.03 19.09 -11.09
N GLN A 169 -9.92 20.17 -11.87
CA GLN A 169 -10.64 20.27 -13.14
C GLN A 169 -10.16 19.25 -14.16
N ILE A 170 -8.85 19.04 -14.26
CA ILE A 170 -8.23 18.04 -15.16
C ILE A 170 -8.74 16.64 -14.84
N ILE A 171 -8.74 16.25 -13.55
CA ILE A 171 -9.24 14.91 -13.14
C ILE A 171 -10.75 14.79 -13.42
N ARG A 172 -11.53 15.85 -13.14
CA ARG A 172 -12.96 15.84 -13.41
C ARG A 172 -13.29 15.61 -14.89
N ASP A 173 -12.55 16.27 -15.75
CA ASP A 173 -12.69 16.09 -17.20
C ASP A 173 -12.31 14.66 -17.61
N GLY A 174 -11.22 14.10 -17.07
CA GLY A 174 -10.82 12.72 -17.29
C GLY A 174 -11.86 11.71 -16.79
N PHE A 175 -12.41 11.91 -15.58
CA PHE A 175 -13.50 11.08 -15.03
C PHE A 175 -14.74 11.11 -15.93
N THR A 176 -15.08 12.28 -16.46
CA THR A 176 -16.22 12.45 -17.36
C THR A 176 -16.00 11.73 -18.69
N GLU A 177 -14.79 11.83 -19.27
CA GLU A 177 -14.45 11.19 -20.55
C GLU A 177 -14.41 9.65 -20.44
N TYR A 178 -13.85 9.13 -19.34
CA TYR A 178 -13.84 7.69 -19.07
C TYR A 178 -15.23 7.16 -18.69
N GLY A 179 -16.03 7.96 -18.00
CA GLY A 179 -17.34 7.59 -17.49
C GLY A 179 -17.31 7.01 -16.08
N VAL A 180 -16.46 7.57 -15.19
CA VAL A 180 -16.39 7.16 -13.75
C VAL A 180 -17.74 7.38 -13.07
N LYS A 181 -18.17 6.43 -12.23
CA LYS A 181 -19.47 6.39 -11.57
C LYS A 181 -19.33 6.07 -10.08
N ASP A 182 -20.38 6.28 -9.32
CA ASP A 182 -20.47 5.88 -7.92
C ASP A 182 -20.74 4.37 -7.81
N TYR A 183 -21.62 3.85 -8.66
CA TYR A 183 -21.97 2.43 -8.75
C TYR A 183 -22.41 2.03 -10.16
N VAL A 184 -22.48 0.74 -10.39
CA VAL A 184 -23.05 0.12 -11.61
C VAL A 184 -23.92 -1.08 -11.22
N VAL A 185 -24.94 -1.37 -12.02
CA VAL A 185 -25.74 -2.61 -11.90
C VAL A 185 -25.40 -3.51 -13.08
N LEU A 186 -25.00 -4.75 -12.80
CA LEU A 186 -24.61 -5.77 -13.76
C LEU A 186 -25.58 -6.96 -13.68
N GLU A 187 -26.06 -7.42 -14.85
CA GLU A 187 -26.86 -8.63 -14.97
C GLU A 187 -25.94 -9.86 -15.13
N LYS A 188 -26.03 -10.81 -14.20
CA LYS A 188 -25.23 -12.05 -14.17
C LYS A 188 -26.16 -13.27 -14.14
N GLY A 189 -26.55 -13.72 -15.33
CA GLY A 189 -27.54 -14.77 -15.46
C GLY A 189 -28.91 -14.35 -14.93
N ASP A 190 -29.31 -14.85 -13.77
CA ASP A 190 -30.54 -14.47 -13.07
C ASP A 190 -30.30 -13.60 -11.83
N VAL A 191 -29.08 -13.05 -11.68
CA VAL A 191 -28.67 -12.22 -10.55
C VAL A 191 -28.37 -10.80 -11.02
N ASP A 192 -29.04 -9.81 -10.43
CA ASP A 192 -28.74 -8.40 -10.61
C ASP A 192 -27.83 -7.93 -9.49
N VAL A 193 -26.60 -7.52 -9.82
CA VAL A 193 -25.53 -7.15 -8.87
C VAL A 193 -25.25 -5.66 -8.95
N ALA A 194 -25.49 -4.91 -7.87
CA ALA A 194 -24.97 -3.57 -7.75
C ALA A 194 -23.53 -3.63 -7.22
N VAL A 195 -22.61 -2.95 -7.89
CA VAL A 195 -21.22 -2.80 -7.44
C VAL A 195 -20.93 -1.34 -7.16
N ILE A 196 -20.36 -1.04 -6.00
CA ILE A 196 -19.98 0.29 -5.51
C ILE A 196 -18.45 0.33 -5.43
N GLY A 197 -17.82 1.46 -5.81
CA GLY A 197 -16.40 1.69 -5.56
C GLY A 197 -16.17 2.68 -4.41
N VAL A 198 -15.16 2.46 -3.57
CA VAL A 198 -14.84 3.38 -2.46
C VAL A 198 -13.34 3.51 -2.23
N PHE A 199 -12.89 4.73 -1.92
CA PHE A 199 -11.51 5.08 -1.61
C PHE A 199 -11.33 5.35 -0.11
N GLY A 200 -10.33 4.71 0.52
CA GLY A 200 -10.11 4.75 1.97
C GLY A 200 -9.40 6.00 2.47
N LYS A 201 -9.46 6.22 3.79
CA LYS A 201 -8.77 7.32 4.45
C LYS A 201 -7.27 7.10 4.56
N ASP A 202 -6.86 5.85 4.86
CA ASP A 202 -5.44 5.50 4.91
C ASP A 202 -4.84 5.54 3.51
N ALA A 203 -5.56 5.07 2.50
CA ALA A 203 -5.18 5.19 1.11
C ALA A 203 -4.97 6.67 0.70
N LEU A 204 -5.87 7.57 1.10
CA LEU A 204 -5.71 9.01 0.87
C LEU A 204 -4.47 9.57 1.58
N ALA A 205 -4.18 9.13 2.80
CA ALA A 205 -2.97 9.54 3.53
C ALA A 205 -1.69 9.06 2.84
N CYS A 206 -1.76 7.96 2.06
CA CYS A 206 -0.68 7.41 1.26
C CYS A 206 -0.58 8.03 -0.15
N ALA A 207 -1.50 8.92 -0.54
CA ALA A 207 -1.54 9.60 -1.84
C ALA A 207 -1.20 11.10 -1.72
N PRO A 208 0.06 11.50 -1.44
CA PRO A 208 0.41 12.91 -1.17
C PRO A 208 0.24 13.83 -2.39
N THR A 209 0.15 13.27 -3.58
CA THR A 209 -0.05 13.99 -4.86
C THR A 209 -1.51 14.09 -5.28
N CYS A 210 -2.42 13.49 -4.53
CA CYS A 210 -3.86 13.54 -4.78
C CYS A 210 -4.43 14.93 -4.44
N GLU A 211 -5.04 15.60 -5.42
CA GLU A 211 -5.68 16.90 -5.24
C GLU A 211 -7.18 16.80 -4.95
N LEU A 212 -7.77 15.59 -4.99
CA LEU A 212 -9.18 15.41 -4.72
C LEU A 212 -9.48 15.48 -3.22
N GLN A 213 -10.70 15.88 -2.88
CA GLN A 213 -11.26 15.76 -1.54
C GLN A 213 -12.26 14.59 -1.53
N PHE A 214 -12.30 13.89 -0.42
CA PHE A 214 -13.17 12.71 -0.27
C PHE A 214 -14.07 12.88 0.96
N GLU A 215 -15.29 12.36 0.83
CA GLU A 215 -16.22 12.19 1.93
C GLU A 215 -15.79 11.00 2.82
N ASP A 216 -16.41 10.90 4.01
CA ASP A 216 -16.23 9.72 4.86
C ASP A 216 -16.68 8.46 4.11
N PRO A 217 -15.82 7.44 3.94
CA PRO A 217 -16.14 6.24 3.15
C PRO A 217 -17.41 5.53 3.62
N VAL A 218 -17.63 5.47 4.94
CA VAL A 218 -18.83 4.80 5.50
C VAL A 218 -20.10 5.56 5.19
N GLU A 219 -20.06 6.89 5.28
CA GLU A 219 -21.25 7.71 5.03
C GLU A 219 -21.58 7.75 3.52
N ALA A 220 -20.57 7.90 2.65
CA ALA A 220 -20.77 7.87 1.21
C ALA A 220 -21.34 6.52 0.71
N VAL A 221 -20.80 5.38 1.19
CA VAL A 221 -21.35 4.06 0.83
C VAL A 221 -22.78 3.89 1.34
N LYS A 222 -23.14 4.40 2.55
CA LYS A 222 -24.52 4.39 3.03
C LYS A 222 -25.48 5.17 2.12
N GLU A 223 -25.04 6.34 1.66
CA GLU A 223 -25.83 7.18 0.76
C GLU A 223 -26.04 6.49 -0.58
N THR A 224 -24.97 5.90 -1.15
CA THR A 224 -25.03 5.13 -2.40
C THR A 224 -25.93 3.89 -2.28
N VAL A 225 -25.84 3.12 -1.17
CA VAL A 225 -26.72 1.99 -0.90
C VAL A 225 -28.18 2.44 -0.79
N ALA A 226 -28.45 3.59 -0.16
CA ALA A 226 -29.81 4.12 -0.08
C ALA A 226 -30.33 4.57 -1.46
N GLU A 227 -29.48 5.11 -2.32
CA GLU A 227 -29.81 5.45 -3.70
C GLU A 227 -30.13 4.21 -4.53
N ILE A 228 -29.29 3.17 -4.46
CA ILE A 228 -29.54 1.87 -5.11
C ILE A 228 -30.88 1.32 -4.67
N GLY A 229 -31.14 1.25 -3.36
CA GLY A 229 -32.40 0.73 -2.83
C GLY A 229 -33.65 1.55 -3.20
N ALA A 230 -33.49 2.81 -3.62
CA ALA A 230 -34.58 3.65 -4.08
C ALA A 230 -34.84 3.54 -5.58
N ASN A 231 -33.82 3.25 -6.38
CA ASN A 231 -33.88 3.35 -7.85
C ASN A 231 -33.78 1.99 -8.55
N GLU A 232 -33.16 0.99 -7.92
CA GLU A 232 -32.81 -0.28 -8.52
C GLU A 232 -33.46 -1.47 -7.79
N ASP A 233 -33.71 -2.57 -8.51
CA ASP A 233 -34.17 -3.84 -7.93
C ASP A 233 -33.04 -4.86 -8.10
N VAL A 234 -32.18 -4.94 -7.09
CA VAL A 234 -30.96 -5.76 -7.14
C VAL A 234 -31.00 -6.90 -6.13
N ASP A 235 -30.33 -7.99 -6.47
CA ASP A 235 -30.24 -9.20 -5.64
C ASP A 235 -29.06 -9.17 -4.69
N MET A 236 -27.99 -8.44 -5.06
CA MET A 236 -26.71 -8.41 -4.34
C MET A 236 -26.09 -7.02 -4.40
N ILE A 237 -25.46 -6.60 -3.30
CA ILE A 237 -24.66 -5.37 -3.26
C ILE A 237 -23.22 -5.72 -2.90
N VAL A 238 -22.29 -5.38 -3.80
CA VAL A 238 -20.85 -5.61 -3.64
C VAL A 238 -20.15 -4.26 -3.54
N CYS A 239 -19.10 -4.19 -2.73
CA CYS A 239 -18.20 -3.04 -2.69
C CYS A 239 -16.80 -3.47 -3.13
N VAL A 240 -16.24 -2.83 -4.17
CA VAL A 240 -14.80 -2.85 -4.44
C VAL A 240 -14.19 -1.69 -3.66
N SER A 241 -13.32 -2.00 -2.71
CA SER A 241 -12.82 -1.05 -1.73
C SER A 241 -11.30 -0.98 -1.76
N HIS A 242 -10.80 0.26 -1.79
CA HIS A 242 -9.38 0.51 -1.57
C HIS A 242 -9.18 1.21 -0.23
N SER A 243 -9.62 0.51 0.86
CA SER A 243 -9.57 1.03 2.24
C SER A 243 -8.76 0.14 3.18
N GLY A 244 -8.80 -1.17 2.97
CA GLY A 244 -7.95 -2.16 3.63
C GLY A 244 -8.45 -2.76 4.93
N THR A 245 -7.76 -3.85 5.31
CA THR A 245 -7.98 -4.59 6.56
C THR A 245 -6.70 -4.63 7.39
N TRP A 246 -6.82 -4.62 8.73
CA TRP A 246 -5.70 -4.72 9.67
C TRP A 246 -6.01 -5.72 10.77
N GLU A 247 -4.97 -6.25 11.45
CA GLU A 247 -5.15 -7.10 12.64
C GLU A 247 -5.96 -6.42 13.76
N ASP A 248 -5.86 -5.09 13.89
CA ASP A 248 -6.67 -4.31 14.82
C ASP A 248 -7.97 -3.87 14.13
N GLU A 249 -9.06 -4.59 14.39
CA GLU A 249 -10.40 -4.29 13.87
C GLU A 249 -10.85 -2.82 14.03
N ARG A 250 -10.25 -2.08 14.96
CA ARG A 250 -10.57 -0.66 15.18
C ARG A 250 -9.93 0.26 14.15
N LYS A 251 -8.92 -0.24 13.45
CA LYS A 251 -8.23 0.44 12.35
C LYS A 251 -8.65 -0.10 10.99
N SER A 252 -9.15 -1.33 10.94
CA SER A 252 -9.56 -2.05 9.75
C SER A 252 -10.77 -1.35 9.10
N GLU A 253 -10.50 -0.51 8.09
CA GLU A 253 -11.51 0.36 7.49
C GLU A 253 -12.64 -0.45 6.85
N ASP A 254 -12.32 -1.55 6.17
CA ASP A 254 -13.33 -2.42 5.55
C ASP A 254 -14.15 -3.20 6.56
N GLU A 255 -13.58 -3.57 7.72
CA GLU A 255 -14.36 -4.14 8.81
C GLU A 255 -15.27 -3.10 9.48
N ILE A 256 -14.82 -1.84 9.56
CA ILE A 256 -15.66 -0.73 10.04
C ILE A 256 -16.78 -0.49 9.04
N LEU A 257 -16.51 -0.52 7.74
CA LEU A 257 -17.50 -0.41 6.67
C LEU A 257 -18.56 -1.52 6.78
N ALA A 258 -18.14 -2.79 6.84
CA ALA A 258 -19.05 -3.95 6.97
C ALA A 258 -19.95 -3.87 8.20
N LYS A 259 -19.43 -3.38 9.34
CA LYS A 259 -20.20 -3.21 10.58
C LYS A 259 -21.24 -2.09 10.50
N ASN A 260 -20.99 -1.06 9.71
CA ASN A 260 -21.83 0.14 9.62
C ASN A 260 -22.77 0.15 8.41
N VAL A 261 -22.51 -0.68 7.39
CA VAL A 261 -23.33 -0.85 6.17
C VAL A 261 -23.68 -2.33 5.99
N PRO A 262 -24.56 -2.88 6.84
CA PRO A 262 -24.90 -4.30 6.83
C PRO A 262 -25.68 -4.76 5.58
N GLU A 263 -26.05 -3.84 4.70
CA GLU A 263 -26.66 -4.12 3.41
C GLU A 263 -25.68 -4.72 2.41
N LEU A 264 -24.39 -4.47 2.56
CA LEU A 264 -23.36 -5.06 1.72
C LEU A 264 -23.29 -6.57 1.92
N ASP A 265 -23.19 -7.33 0.82
CA ASP A 265 -23.02 -8.79 0.84
C ASP A 265 -21.55 -9.21 0.73
N LEU A 266 -20.77 -8.49 -0.08
CA LEU A 266 -19.36 -8.75 -0.30
C LEU A 266 -18.57 -7.44 -0.35
N ILE A 267 -17.38 -7.42 0.24
CA ILE A 267 -16.37 -6.37 0.10
C ILE A 267 -15.09 -7.03 -0.45
N VAL A 268 -14.59 -6.52 -1.57
CA VAL A 268 -13.25 -6.84 -2.09
C VAL A 268 -12.31 -5.78 -1.55
N SER A 269 -11.40 -6.17 -0.67
CA SER A 269 -10.55 -5.28 0.12
C SER A 269 -9.14 -5.23 -0.44
N GLY A 270 -8.74 -4.08 -1.01
CA GLY A 270 -7.39 -3.76 -1.46
C GLY A 270 -6.58 -2.97 -0.42
N HIS A 271 -5.50 -2.30 -0.87
CA HIS A 271 -4.64 -1.36 -0.15
C HIS A 271 -3.62 -1.98 0.83
N THR A 272 -4.04 -2.84 1.72
CA THR A 272 -3.18 -3.39 2.79
C THR A 272 -2.41 -4.65 2.40
N HIS A 273 -2.52 -5.09 1.14
CA HIS A 273 -1.87 -6.30 0.63
C HIS A 273 -2.17 -7.56 1.48
N THR A 274 -3.28 -7.52 2.22
CA THR A 274 -3.64 -8.63 3.11
C THR A 274 -4.02 -9.86 2.30
N GLU A 275 -3.52 -11.02 2.69
CA GLU A 275 -3.92 -12.32 2.15
C GLU A 275 -4.85 -13.02 3.15
N LEU A 276 -6.12 -13.14 2.81
CA LEU A 276 -7.12 -13.79 3.63
C LEU A 276 -7.40 -15.21 3.12
N ALA A 277 -6.83 -16.22 3.80
CA ALA A 277 -7.12 -17.62 3.48
C ALA A 277 -8.58 -18.02 3.77
N GLU A 278 -9.28 -17.27 4.62
CA GLU A 278 -10.71 -17.38 4.91
C GLU A 278 -11.31 -15.96 4.96
N PRO A 279 -12.52 -15.74 4.44
CA PRO A 279 -13.17 -14.43 4.50
C PRO A 279 -13.39 -13.94 5.93
N ILE A 280 -13.20 -12.63 6.17
CA ILE A 280 -13.67 -11.99 7.41
C ILE A 280 -15.20 -11.81 7.28
N VAL A 281 -15.95 -12.03 8.39
CA VAL A 281 -17.42 -12.00 8.35
C VAL A 281 -17.96 -11.07 9.43
N HIS A 282 -18.77 -10.09 9.03
CA HIS A 282 -19.53 -9.24 9.92
C HIS A 282 -21.02 -9.31 9.58
N GLY A 283 -21.79 -10.01 10.42
CA GLY A 283 -23.22 -10.26 10.14
C GLY A 283 -23.40 -11.17 8.91
N ASP A 284 -23.98 -10.63 7.85
CA ASP A 284 -24.12 -11.30 6.55
C ASP A 284 -23.14 -10.75 5.49
N THR A 285 -22.24 -9.84 5.86
CA THR A 285 -21.22 -9.25 4.96
C THR A 285 -19.94 -10.04 5.02
N TYR A 286 -19.37 -10.38 3.87
CA TYR A 286 -18.08 -11.05 3.71
C TYR A 286 -17.04 -10.06 3.19
N ILE A 287 -15.81 -10.12 3.74
CA ILE A 287 -14.67 -9.36 3.26
C ILE A 287 -13.63 -10.36 2.76
N VAL A 288 -13.15 -10.16 1.53
CA VAL A 288 -12.13 -10.98 0.88
C VAL A 288 -10.97 -10.12 0.42
N SER A 289 -9.75 -10.67 0.47
CA SER A 289 -8.53 -10.00 0.05
C SER A 289 -7.52 -11.07 -0.39
N VAL A 290 -6.73 -10.80 -1.44
CA VAL A 290 -5.97 -11.84 -2.16
C VAL A 290 -4.45 -11.62 -2.14
N GLY A 291 -3.96 -10.65 -1.38
CA GLY A 291 -2.55 -10.28 -1.33
C GLY A 291 -2.20 -9.23 -2.37
N GLU A 292 -1.04 -9.35 -2.99
CA GLU A 292 -0.46 -8.31 -3.84
C GLU A 292 0.17 -8.87 -5.11
N TYR A 293 0.49 -7.99 -6.07
CA TYR A 293 1.30 -8.24 -7.28
C TYR A 293 0.75 -9.36 -8.17
N GLY A 294 -0.52 -9.74 -7.97
CA GLY A 294 -1.12 -10.84 -8.72
C GLY A 294 -0.53 -12.20 -8.41
N LYS A 295 0.00 -12.41 -7.20
CA LYS A 295 0.45 -13.73 -6.72
C LYS A 295 -0.69 -14.72 -6.60
N ASN A 296 -1.90 -14.21 -6.31
CA ASN A 296 -3.11 -15.02 -6.19
C ASN A 296 -4.28 -14.39 -6.94
N LEU A 297 -5.26 -15.23 -7.30
CA LEU A 297 -6.64 -14.82 -7.61
C LEU A 297 -7.57 -15.41 -6.56
N GLY A 298 -8.56 -14.65 -6.10
CA GLY A 298 -9.64 -15.16 -5.29
C GLY A 298 -10.76 -15.71 -6.16
N SER A 299 -11.21 -16.93 -5.89
CA SER A 299 -12.38 -17.54 -6.54
C SER A 299 -13.44 -17.85 -5.49
N LEU A 300 -14.66 -17.34 -5.72
CA LEU A 300 -15.79 -17.51 -4.81
C LEU A 300 -16.99 -18.08 -5.55
N SER A 301 -17.71 -19.02 -4.89
CA SER A 301 -19.09 -19.37 -5.27
C SER A 301 -20.03 -18.92 -4.16
N MET A 302 -21.05 -18.16 -4.54
CA MET A 302 -22.03 -17.62 -3.60
C MET A 302 -23.44 -18.12 -3.93
N THR A 303 -24.24 -18.33 -2.89
CA THR A 303 -25.64 -18.79 -3.03
C THR A 303 -26.55 -17.92 -2.18
N GLN A 304 -27.67 -17.48 -2.74
CA GLN A 304 -28.66 -16.67 -2.05
C GLN A 304 -29.43 -17.52 -1.03
N LYS A 305 -29.55 -17.00 0.19
CA LYS A 305 -30.33 -17.58 1.30
C LYS A 305 -31.81 -17.23 1.17
N GLU A 306 -32.69 -17.97 1.87
CA GLU A 306 -34.15 -17.70 1.92
C GLU A 306 -34.50 -16.27 2.38
N ASN A 307 -33.60 -15.61 3.12
CA ASN A 307 -33.79 -14.23 3.58
C ASN A 307 -33.31 -13.16 2.57
N GLY A 308 -32.90 -13.57 1.36
CA GLY A 308 -32.40 -12.69 0.33
C GLY A 308 -30.92 -12.34 0.46
N ARG A 309 -30.26 -12.62 1.59
CA ARG A 309 -28.82 -12.39 1.79
C ARG A 309 -28.00 -13.53 1.17
N TRP A 310 -26.73 -13.29 0.95
CA TRP A 310 -25.84 -14.23 0.29
C TRP A 310 -25.00 -15.05 1.28
N ASN A 311 -24.47 -16.17 0.83
CA ASN A 311 -23.56 -17.02 1.58
C ASN A 311 -22.46 -17.53 0.65
N ILE A 312 -21.21 -17.36 1.05
CA ILE A 312 -20.09 -18.00 0.37
C ILE A 312 -20.16 -19.51 0.63
N THR A 313 -20.24 -20.30 -0.42
CA THR A 313 -20.27 -21.77 -0.38
C THR A 313 -18.92 -22.38 -0.69
N GLU A 314 -18.11 -21.70 -1.51
CA GLU A 314 -16.71 -22.04 -1.81
C GLU A 314 -15.90 -20.76 -1.83
N TYR A 315 -14.68 -20.81 -1.31
CA TYR A 315 -13.69 -19.75 -1.38
C TYR A 315 -12.31 -20.37 -1.51
N GLU A 316 -11.55 -19.92 -2.49
CA GLU A 316 -10.19 -20.40 -2.74
C GLU A 316 -9.30 -19.24 -3.17
N LEU A 317 -8.12 -19.14 -2.59
CA LEU A 317 -7.01 -18.38 -3.14
C LEU A 317 -6.24 -19.29 -4.10
N ILE A 318 -6.24 -18.95 -5.38
CA ILE A 318 -5.58 -19.69 -6.43
C ILE A 318 -4.20 -19.08 -6.67
N PRO A 319 -3.10 -19.74 -6.25
CA PRO A 319 -1.75 -19.24 -6.50
C PRO A 319 -1.46 -19.20 -8.00
N ILE A 320 -0.86 -18.10 -8.46
CA ILE A 320 -0.45 -17.92 -9.84
C ILE A 320 1.03 -18.31 -9.96
N ASP A 321 1.29 -19.54 -10.34
CA ASP A 321 2.64 -20.10 -10.40
C ASP A 321 2.96 -20.73 -11.78
N THR A 322 4.13 -21.31 -11.92
CA THR A 322 4.61 -21.94 -13.16
C THR A 322 3.87 -23.20 -13.58
N GLN A 323 2.97 -23.74 -12.75
CA GLN A 323 2.13 -24.89 -13.11
C GLN A 323 0.97 -24.46 -14.02
N ILE A 324 0.66 -23.14 -14.05
CA ILE A 324 -0.37 -22.56 -14.88
C ILE A 324 0.27 -22.15 -16.21
N ALA A 325 -0.28 -22.64 -17.31
CA ALA A 325 0.15 -22.24 -18.64
C ALA A 325 -0.17 -20.77 -18.91
N GLN A 326 0.75 -20.06 -19.56
CA GLN A 326 0.50 -18.72 -20.04
C GLN A 326 -0.44 -18.72 -21.23
N ASP A 327 -1.43 -17.83 -21.27
CA ASP A 327 -2.17 -17.52 -22.49
C ASP A 327 -1.26 -16.78 -23.47
N ALA A 328 -1.09 -17.35 -24.66
CA ALA A 328 -0.10 -16.85 -25.61
C ALA A 328 -0.49 -15.48 -26.20
N ALA A 329 -1.77 -15.20 -26.37
CA ALA A 329 -2.23 -13.93 -26.95
C ALA A 329 -2.07 -12.79 -25.93
N THR A 330 -2.43 -13.05 -24.68
CA THR A 330 -2.23 -12.10 -23.57
C THR A 330 -0.75 -11.83 -23.35
N GLN A 331 0.13 -12.86 -23.43
CA GLN A 331 1.57 -12.66 -23.29
C GLN A 331 2.15 -11.83 -24.44
N GLU A 332 1.74 -12.08 -25.71
CA GLU A 332 2.16 -11.26 -26.85
C GLU A 332 1.79 -9.78 -26.66
N ARG A 333 0.66 -9.52 -26.04
CA ARG A 333 0.22 -8.15 -25.74
C ARG A 333 1.04 -7.51 -24.64
N VAL A 334 1.33 -8.23 -23.56
CA VAL A 334 2.26 -7.79 -22.49
C VAL A 334 3.63 -7.48 -23.09
N ASP A 335 4.17 -8.37 -23.94
CA ASP A 335 5.45 -8.18 -24.61
C ASP A 335 5.48 -6.92 -25.49
N ALA A 336 4.35 -6.57 -26.13
CA ALA A 336 4.23 -5.33 -26.90
C ALA A 336 4.32 -4.07 -26.01
N PHE A 337 3.69 -4.06 -24.83
CA PHE A 337 3.85 -2.97 -23.86
C PHE A 337 5.28 -2.88 -23.34
N MET A 338 5.91 -4.02 -23.04
CA MET A 338 7.31 -4.04 -22.62
C MET A 338 8.28 -3.53 -23.71
N ALA A 339 7.98 -3.79 -24.99
CA ALA A 339 8.75 -3.22 -26.09
C ALA A 339 8.56 -1.68 -26.19
N ALA A 340 7.39 -1.16 -25.85
CA ALA A 340 7.16 0.29 -25.77
C ALA A 340 7.99 0.92 -24.64
N VAL A 341 8.08 0.26 -23.48
CA VAL A 341 8.96 0.67 -22.37
C VAL A 341 10.43 0.76 -22.82
N ASP A 342 10.95 -0.29 -23.48
CA ASP A 342 12.35 -0.34 -23.90
C ASP A 342 12.67 0.76 -24.94
N THR A 343 11.79 1.00 -25.90
CA THR A 343 12.01 1.95 -26.99
C THR A 343 11.66 3.40 -26.66
N GLY A 344 10.80 3.60 -25.66
CA GLY A 344 10.41 4.90 -25.15
C GLY A 344 11.27 5.30 -23.95
N TYR A 345 10.82 4.92 -22.77
CA TYR A 345 11.38 5.38 -21.50
C TYR A 345 12.85 5.01 -21.31
N LEU A 346 13.19 3.71 -21.39
CA LEU A 346 14.55 3.24 -21.09
C LEU A 346 15.60 3.73 -22.10
N ALA A 347 15.21 3.90 -23.37
CA ALA A 347 16.11 4.44 -24.40
C ALA A 347 16.61 5.84 -24.05
N ASP A 348 15.83 6.66 -23.37
CA ASP A 348 16.20 8.01 -22.93
C ASP A 348 17.28 8.03 -21.84
N PHE A 349 17.41 6.93 -21.09
CA PHE A 349 18.48 6.70 -20.11
C PHE A 349 19.65 5.88 -20.69
N GLY A 350 19.53 5.37 -21.93
CA GLY A 350 20.56 4.54 -22.57
C GLY A 350 20.56 3.08 -22.10
N TYR A 351 19.46 2.61 -21.54
CA TYR A 351 19.28 1.25 -21.02
C TYR A 351 18.36 0.40 -21.88
N THR A 352 18.41 -0.90 -21.64
CA THR A 352 17.35 -1.87 -21.95
C THR A 352 17.03 -2.62 -20.68
N ARG A 353 15.81 -3.11 -20.51
CA ARG A 353 15.35 -3.75 -19.26
C ARG A 353 16.18 -4.97 -18.85
N GLU A 354 16.67 -5.75 -19.84
CA GLU A 354 17.47 -6.97 -19.62
C GLU A 354 18.97 -6.68 -19.43
N MET A 355 19.40 -5.41 -19.55
CA MET A 355 20.81 -5.07 -19.33
C MET A 355 21.21 -5.42 -17.90
N VAL A 356 22.24 -6.27 -17.76
CA VAL A 356 22.79 -6.64 -16.46
C VAL A 356 23.70 -5.51 -15.96
N LEU A 357 23.39 -4.99 -14.77
CA LEU A 357 24.11 -3.91 -14.13
C LEU A 357 25.19 -4.42 -13.18
N ALA A 358 24.87 -5.49 -12.44
CA ALA A 358 25.81 -6.16 -11.54
C ALA A 358 25.38 -7.63 -11.32
N GLN A 359 26.31 -8.44 -10.83
CA GLN A 359 26.01 -9.80 -10.35
C GLN A 359 26.09 -9.89 -8.83
N ASN A 360 25.08 -10.49 -8.24
CA ASN A 360 25.05 -10.84 -6.83
C ASN A 360 25.39 -12.32 -6.65
N GLU A 361 26.63 -12.63 -6.25
CA GLU A 361 27.09 -14.02 -6.12
C GLU A 361 26.68 -14.69 -4.81
N SER A 362 26.49 -13.90 -3.72
CA SER A 362 26.39 -14.53 -2.38
C SER A 362 25.64 -13.70 -1.34
N ILE A 363 25.12 -12.52 -1.67
CA ILE A 363 24.52 -11.63 -0.68
C ILE A 363 23.03 -11.90 -0.60
N GLU A 364 22.55 -12.25 0.58
CA GLU A 364 21.13 -12.28 0.91
C GLU A 364 20.71 -10.87 1.32
N PHE A 365 20.07 -10.15 0.41
CA PHE A 365 19.46 -8.87 0.72
C PHE A 365 18.19 -9.07 1.55
N ALA A 366 17.91 -8.11 2.44
CA ALA A 366 16.70 -8.13 3.24
C ALA A 366 15.45 -8.16 2.34
N SER A 367 14.45 -8.92 2.74
CA SER A 367 13.15 -8.95 2.09
C SER A 367 12.32 -7.70 2.44
N LEU A 368 11.25 -7.43 1.69
CA LEU A 368 10.29 -6.37 2.03
C LEU A 368 9.65 -6.61 3.40
N ASN A 369 9.34 -7.87 3.73
CA ASN A 369 8.87 -8.24 5.06
C ASN A 369 9.86 -7.89 6.18
N ASP A 370 11.18 -8.07 5.94
CA ASP A 370 12.18 -7.66 6.92
C ASP A 370 12.16 -6.14 7.11
N LEU A 371 12.04 -5.37 6.03
CA LEU A 371 11.95 -3.92 6.10
C LEU A 371 10.70 -3.46 6.85
N GLU A 372 9.59 -4.15 6.68
CA GLU A 372 8.31 -3.82 7.30
C GLU A 372 8.23 -4.25 8.77
N PHE A 373 8.65 -5.48 9.10
CA PHE A 373 8.43 -6.05 10.44
C PHE A 373 9.63 -5.97 11.38
N VAL A 374 10.85 -5.84 10.84
CA VAL A 374 12.08 -5.82 11.66
C VAL A 374 12.73 -4.44 11.63
N HIS A 375 12.63 -3.69 12.73
CA HIS A 375 13.19 -2.34 12.82
C HIS A 375 14.69 -2.40 13.21
N THR A 376 15.54 -2.63 12.23
CA THR A 376 17.00 -2.69 12.38
C THR A 376 17.71 -2.14 11.14
N GLU A 377 19.02 -2.24 11.09
CA GLU A 377 19.81 -2.03 9.88
C GLU A 377 19.53 -3.14 8.87
N HIS A 378 19.34 -2.78 7.60
CA HIS A 378 19.18 -3.70 6.49
C HIS A 378 20.10 -3.33 5.33
N ASN A 379 20.77 -4.33 4.77
CA ASN A 379 21.74 -4.16 3.69
C ASN A 379 21.10 -3.60 2.40
N LEU A 380 19.85 -3.92 2.13
CA LEU A 380 19.09 -3.36 1.01
C LEU A 380 18.97 -1.83 1.11
N GLY A 381 18.61 -1.31 2.28
CA GLY A 381 18.56 0.13 2.53
C GLY A 381 19.95 0.77 2.52
N ASN A 382 20.97 0.03 2.98
CA ASN A 382 22.36 0.53 2.95
C ASN A 382 22.85 0.75 1.53
N ILE A 383 22.71 -0.25 0.64
CA ILE A 383 23.17 -0.12 -0.76
C ILE A 383 22.42 0.98 -1.52
N MET A 384 21.13 1.17 -1.27
CA MET A 384 20.32 2.22 -1.89
C MET A 384 20.72 3.63 -1.39
N SER A 385 20.94 3.78 -0.08
CA SER A 385 21.38 5.07 0.47
C SER A 385 22.81 5.44 0.03
N ASP A 386 23.71 4.47 -0.10
CA ASP A 386 25.04 4.69 -0.68
C ASP A 386 24.96 5.09 -2.17
N ALA A 387 24.02 4.50 -2.91
CA ALA A 387 23.78 4.82 -4.30
C ALA A 387 23.36 6.29 -4.50
N PHE A 388 22.52 6.82 -3.63
CA PHE A 388 22.09 8.22 -3.71
C PHE A 388 23.28 9.18 -3.50
N ALA A 389 24.11 8.94 -2.49
CA ALA A 389 25.30 9.72 -2.27
C ALA A 389 26.27 9.63 -3.47
N TYR A 390 26.54 8.40 -3.92
CA TYR A 390 27.43 8.14 -5.06
C TYR A 390 26.99 8.88 -6.33
N ALA A 391 25.71 8.75 -6.70
CA ALA A 391 25.20 9.32 -7.94
C ALA A 391 25.33 10.85 -7.95
N VAL A 392 25.03 11.51 -6.83
CA VAL A 392 25.15 12.96 -6.70
C VAL A 392 26.60 13.42 -6.81
N GLU A 393 27.52 12.71 -6.16
CA GLU A 393 28.96 13.06 -6.18
C GLU A 393 29.63 12.74 -7.52
N HIS A 394 29.00 11.93 -8.39
CA HIS A 394 29.49 11.57 -9.72
C HIS A 394 28.66 12.15 -10.85
N ALA A 395 27.63 12.94 -10.54
CA ALA A 395 26.80 13.59 -11.55
C ALA A 395 27.60 14.65 -12.36
N ASP A 396 27.26 14.77 -13.64
CA ASP A 396 27.78 15.82 -14.49
C ASP A 396 27.37 17.20 -13.95
N GLY A 397 28.38 18.02 -13.60
CA GLY A 397 28.13 19.33 -12.98
C GLY A 397 28.11 19.32 -11.45
N TYR A 398 28.57 18.22 -10.83
CA TYR A 398 28.74 18.17 -9.38
C TYR A 398 29.52 19.39 -8.85
N ASP A 399 28.99 20.03 -7.83
CA ASP A 399 29.48 21.29 -7.27
C ASP A 399 30.73 21.14 -6.37
N GLY A 400 31.18 19.92 -6.12
CA GLY A 400 32.33 19.60 -5.26
C GLY A 400 32.03 19.66 -3.76
N ASN A 401 30.77 19.88 -3.35
CA ASN A 401 30.37 19.80 -1.95
C ASN A 401 29.96 18.36 -1.62
N PRO A 402 30.63 17.67 -0.68
CA PRO A 402 30.32 16.28 -0.37
C PRO A 402 28.92 16.13 0.19
N VAL A 403 28.34 14.96 -0.02
CA VAL A 403 27.09 14.55 0.62
C VAL A 403 27.41 14.08 2.04
N ASP A 404 26.94 14.81 3.06
CA ASP A 404 27.16 14.41 4.46
C ASP A 404 26.27 13.23 4.85
N VAL A 405 25.03 13.19 4.34
CA VAL A 405 24.04 12.15 4.64
C VAL A 405 23.19 11.88 3.41
N ALA A 406 22.98 10.61 3.07
CA ALA A 406 21.94 10.21 2.11
C ALA A 406 20.86 9.38 2.82
N VAL A 407 19.60 9.60 2.45
CA VAL A 407 18.44 9.02 3.14
C VAL A 407 17.54 8.32 2.15
N VAL A 408 17.18 7.07 2.47
CA VAL A 408 16.19 6.25 1.76
C VAL A 408 15.09 5.87 2.73
N PRO A 409 13.83 6.25 2.50
CA PRO A 409 12.70 5.78 3.30
C PRO A 409 12.30 4.37 2.87
N SER A 410 11.88 3.53 3.82
CA SER A 410 11.39 2.18 3.49
C SER A 410 10.16 2.20 2.58
N GLY A 411 9.33 3.24 2.65
CA GLY A 411 8.17 3.41 1.78
C GLY A 411 8.48 3.60 0.29
N GLY A 412 9.73 3.98 -0.05
CA GLY A 412 10.21 4.04 -1.43
C GLY A 412 10.70 2.70 -1.99
N VAL A 413 11.01 1.73 -1.12
CA VAL A 413 11.56 0.42 -1.51
C VAL A 413 10.41 -0.52 -1.87
N ARG A 414 10.42 -1.04 -3.10
CA ARG A 414 9.31 -1.84 -3.65
C ARG A 414 9.69 -3.28 -4.02
N ASP A 415 10.97 -3.59 -4.09
CA ASP A 415 11.49 -4.93 -4.38
C ASP A 415 12.90 -5.13 -3.80
N THR A 416 13.40 -6.35 -3.81
CA THR A 416 14.73 -6.72 -3.32
C THR A 416 15.55 -7.43 -4.41
N TYR A 417 16.84 -7.66 -4.14
CA TYR A 417 17.73 -8.30 -5.11
C TYR A 417 18.02 -9.75 -4.71
N GLY A 418 17.71 -10.68 -5.62
CA GLY A 418 18.07 -12.08 -5.51
C GLY A 418 19.54 -12.37 -5.84
N LEU A 419 19.93 -13.64 -5.76
CA LEU A 419 21.21 -14.13 -6.28
C LEU A 419 21.17 -14.20 -7.81
N GLY A 420 22.29 -13.90 -8.45
CA GLY A 420 22.46 -13.90 -9.91
C GLY A 420 22.51 -12.48 -10.48
N ASP A 421 22.01 -12.31 -11.69
CA ASP A 421 22.06 -11.05 -12.41
C ASP A 421 21.06 -10.03 -11.84
N ILE A 422 21.55 -8.83 -11.56
CA ILE A 422 20.75 -7.65 -11.22
C ILE A 422 20.62 -6.81 -12.51
N THR A 423 19.41 -6.78 -13.07
CA THR A 423 19.12 -6.09 -14.33
C THR A 423 18.60 -4.67 -14.09
N VAL A 424 18.48 -3.88 -15.16
CA VAL A 424 17.80 -2.57 -15.12
C VAL A 424 16.36 -2.70 -14.63
N GLU A 425 15.63 -3.74 -15.07
CA GLU A 425 14.28 -4.02 -14.60
C GLU A 425 14.25 -4.29 -13.09
N SER A 426 15.17 -5.11 -12.58
CA SER A 426 15.28 -5.38 -11.14
C SER A 426 15.51 -4.11 -10.32
N VAL A 427 16.40 -3.23 -10.81
CA VAL A 427 16.71 -1.98 -10.12
C VAL A 427 15.55 -0.99 -10.21
N PHE A 428 14.93 -0.83 -11.37
CA PHE A 428 13.74 0.02 -11.49
C PHE A 428 12.63 -0.46 -10.54
N ASN A 429 12.29 -1.75 -10.59
CA ASN A 429 11.22 -2.30 -9.76
C ASN A 429 11.51 -2.13 -8.26
N SER A 430 12.78 -2.14 -7.85
CA SER A 430 13.15 -1.94 -6.44
C SER A 430 12.91 -0.51 -5.94
N TYR A 431 12.84 0.51 -6.83
CA TYR A 431 12.63 1.91 -6.49
C TYR A 431 11.86 2.66 -7.58
N SER A 432 10.67 2.19 -7.90
CA SER A 432 9.92 2.54 -9.11
C SER A 432 9.01 3.76 -8.98
N LEU A 433 8.67 4.19 -7.76
CA LEU A 433 7.53 5.08 -7.53
C LEU A 433 7.71 6.50 -8.03
N GLY A 434 6.56 7.14 -8.29
CA GLY A 434 6.36 8.56 -8.46
C GLY A 434 6.80 9.14 -9.80
N ILE A 435 6.74 10.46 -9.85
CA ILE A 435 7.09 11.26 -11.03
C ILE A 435 7.80 12.54 -10.59
N GLY A 436 8.69 13.05 -11.42
CA GLY A 436 9.35 14.32 -11.20
C GLY A 436 8.55 15.53 -11.65
N ALA A 437 9.12 16.72 -11.48
CA ALA A 437 8.58 17.97 -12.03
C ALA A 437 8.67 18.01 -13.56
N ASP A 438 9.63 17.26 -14.14
CA ASP A 438 9.79 17.09 -15.59
C ASP A 438 8.71 16.21 -16.24
N GLY A 439 7.85 15.59 -15.46
CA GLY A 439 6.83 14.66 -15.92
C GLY A 439 7.37 13.30 -16.35
N VAL A 440 8.60 12.95 -15.99
CA VAL A 440 9.23 11.66 -16.30
C VAL A 440 9.12 10.73 -15.10
N PRO A 441 8.66 9.47 -15.27
CA PRO A 441 8.53 8.48 -14.21
C PRO A 441 9.79 8.27 -13.35
N GLY A 442 9.58 7.96 -12.08
CA GLY A 442 10.61 7.83 -11.04
C GLY A 442 10.82 9.13 -10.27
N TYR A 443 10.83 9.03 -8.93
CA TYR A 443 11.15 10.20 -8.11
C TYR A 443 12.56 10.69 -8.36
N PRO A 444 12.77 12.02 -8.53
CA PRO A 444 14.10 12.59 -8.59
C PRO A 444 14.73 12.67 -7.20
N LEU A 445 16.07 12.74 -7.18
CA LEU A 445 16.82 13.08 -5.99
C LEU A 445 16.76 14.60 -5.74
N ILE A 446 16.68 14.96 -4.45
CA ILE A 446 16.73 16.33 -3.96
C ILE A 446 17.96 16.54 -3.07
N SER A 447 18.47 17.77 -3.01
CA SER A 447 19.58 18.16 -2.14
C SER A 447 19.15 19.29 -1.22
N VAL A 448 19.13 19.02 0.07
CA VAL A 448 18.75 19.96 1.12
C VAL A 448 19.81 20.05 2.19
N TYR A 449 19.69 21.02 3.10
CA TYR A 449 20.56 21.14 4.27
C TYR A 449 19.75 21.04 5.55
N LEU A 450 20.26 20.21 6.48
CA LEU A 450 19.74 20.09 7.84
C LEU A 450 20.81 20.46 8.85
N THR A 451 20.42 21.06 9.96
CA THR A 451 21.31 21.28 11.09
C THR A 451 21.61 19.96 11.81
N GLY A 452 22.73 19.86 12.53
CA GLY A 452 23.04 18.66 13.30
C GLY A 452 21.96 18.32 14.35
N LYS A 453 21.25 19.33 14.83
CA LYS A 453 20.07 19.14 15.69
C LYS A 453 18.89 18.49 14.95
N GLU A 454 18.67 18.86 13.68
CA GLU A 454 17.62 18.28 12.84
C GLU A 454 17.98 16.86 12.41
N LEU A 455 19.26 16.55 12.16
CA LEU A 455 19.71 15.18 11.92
C LEU A 455 19.44 14.25 13.12
N LYS A 456 19.60 14.75 14.36
CA LYS A 456 19.20 14.02 15.57
C LYS A 456 17.67 13.82 15.64
N ILE A 457 16.88 14.74 15.11
CA ILE A 457 15.43 14.59 14.98
C ILE A 457 15.08 13.54 13.89
N ALA A 458 15.80 13.51 12.77
CA ALA A 458 15.61 12.49 11.73
C ALA A 458 15.83 11.08 12.30
N ALA A 459 16.89 10.86 13.07
CA ALA A 459 17.10 9.59 13.78
C ALA A 459 15.97 9.27 14.78
N GLU A 460 15.40 10.28 15.43
CA GLU A 460 14.29 10.09 16.37
C GLU A 460 12.95 9.83 15.65
N ILE A 461 12.76 10.36 14.43
CA ILE A 461 11.62 10.02 13.54
C ILE A 461 11.67 8.53 13.24
N ASP A 462 12.82 8.03 12.74
CA ASP A 462 13.01 6.60 12.51
C ASP A 462 12.73 5.77 13.77
N ALA A 463 13.31 6.14 14.90
CA ALA A 463 13.19 5.35 16.13
C ALA A 463 11.81 5.38 16.78
N SER A 464 11.02 6.45 16.60
CA SER A 464 9.78 6.67 17.37
C SER A 464 8.50 6.68 16.52
N ILE A 465 8.55 7.18 15.26
CA ILE A 465 7.36 7.29 14.41
C ILE A 465 7.16 6.01 13.61
N SER A 466 8.23 5.33 13.22
CA SER A 466 8.16 4.10 12.43
C SER A 466 7.43 2.92 13.10
N ASP A 467 7.19 2.98 14.41
CA ASP A 467 6.31 2.01 15.09
C ASP A 467 4.83 2.19 14.71
N TYR A 468 4.46 3.37 14.20
CA TYR A 468 3.10 3.73 13.80
C TYR A 468 2.94 3.84 12.28
N MET A 469 4.04 4.12 11.58
CA MET A 469 4.12 4.28 10.14
C MET A 469 5.42 3.63 9.68
N THR A 470 5.36 2.36 9.28
CA THR A 470 6.55 1.57 8.90
C THR A 470 7.27 2.17 7.69
N THR A 471 6.52 2.80 6.78
CA THR A 471 7.03 3.52 5.61
C THR A 471 7.93 4.72 5.96
N ALA A 472 7.90 5.20 7.21
CA ALA A 472 8.78 6.26 7.73
C ALA A 472 10.10 5.74 8.33
N ARG A 473 10.43 4.46 8.19
CA ARG A 473 11.76 3.93 8.53
C ARG A 473 12.78 4.48 7.55
N LEU A 474 13.92 4.90 8.08
CA LEU A 474 14.96 5.55 7.29
C LEU A 474 16.23 4.69 7.26
N TYR A 475 16.79 4.52 6.10
CA TYR A 475 18.14 3.98 5.88
C TYR A 475 19.05 5.14 5.50
N MET A 476 20.16 5.28 6.23
CA MET A 476 21.01 6.46 6.11
C MET A 476 22.45 6.07 5.84
N SER A 477 23.04 6.63 4.78
CA SER A 477 24.48 6.63 4.54
C SER A 477 25.09 7.89 5.17
N GLY A 478 26.26 7.76 5.79
CA GLY A 478 26.97 8.88 6.43
C GLY A 478 26.52 9.20 7.85
N LEU A 479 25.29 8.83 8.27
CA LEU A 479 24.77 9.04 9.63
C LEU A 479 24.50 7.71 10.32
N ASN A 480 25.18 7.50 11.44
CA ASN A 480 24.96 6.33 12.30
C ASN A 480 24.24 6.73 13.59
N PHE A 481 23.37 5.86 14.07
CA PHE A 481 22.68 6.08 15.35
C PHE A 481 22.39 4.79 16.09
N SER A 482 22.23 4.93 17.42
CA SER A 482 21.74 3.86 18.29
C SER A 482 20.41 4.27 18.92
N TYR A 483 19.51 3.31 19.09
CA TYR A 483 18.26 3.56 19.79
C TYR A 483 17.85 2.39 20.67
N ASN A 484 17.03 2.68 21.70
CA ASN A 484 16.44 1.66 22.55
C ASN A 484 14.90 1.69 22.45
N PRO A 485 14.28 0.65 21.89
CA PRO A 485 12.82 0.59 21.67
C PRO A 485 12.02 0.66 22.99
N ASN A 486 12.62 0.28 24.12
CA ASN A 486 11.96 0.30 25.43
C ASN A 486 11.95 1.69 26.10
N ARG A 487 12.60 2.69 25.52
CA ARG A 487 12.56 4.06 26.04
C ARG A 487 11.23 4.74 25.66
N MET A 488 10.98 5.84 26.31
CA MET A 488 9.80 6.66 26.05
C MET A 488 9.82 7.15 24.59
N ILE A 489 8.66 7.13 23.92
CA ILE A 489 8.48 7.71 22.59
C ILE A 489 9.02 9.16 22.54
N LEU A 490 9.57 9.57 21.42
CA LEU A 490 10.30 10.83 21.20
C LEU A 490 11.59 10.97 22.05
N ASN A 491 12.08 9.85 22.61
CA ASN A 491 13.33 9.78 23.37
C ASN A 491 13.97 8.39 23.26
N LYS A 492 13.76 7.69 22.14
CA LYS A 492 14.31 6.35 21.92
C LYS A 492 15.76 6.37 21.51
N VAL A 493 16.20 7.38 20.78
CA VAL A 493 17.58 7.54 20.33
C VAL A 493 18.52 7.76 21.51
N THR A 494 19.65 7.05 21.52
CA THR A 494 20.65 7.08 22.58
C THR A 494 21.96 7.72 22.14
N ASP A 495 22.31 7.59 20.86
CA ASP A 495 23.53 8.15 20.26
C ASP A 495 23.30 8.45 18.76
N VAL A 496 23.94 9.52 18.23
CA VAL A 496 23.91 9.89 16.81
C VAL A 496 25.23 10.56 16.44
N TYR A 497 25.85 10.09 15.36
CA TYR A 497 27.11 10.64 14.88
C TYR A 497 27.25 10.44 13.35
N LEU A 498 28.09 11.25 12.73
CA LEU A 498 28.49 11.04 11.34
C LEU A 498 29.66 10.07 11.23
N VAL A 499 29.78 9.46 10.07
CA VAL A 499 30.96 8.67 9.70
C VAL A 499 31.58 9.32 8.46
N ASP A 500 32.86 9.69 8.55
CA ASP A 500 33.59 10.26 7.41
C ASP A 500 34.00 9.18 6.39
N ASN A 501 34.55 9.63 5.24
CA ASN A 501 34.97 8.71 4.17
C ASN A 501 36.13 7.77 4.56
N GLU A 502 36.77 8.00 5.72
CA GLU A 502 37.80 7.14 6.28
C GLU A 502 37.23 6.16 7.34
N GLY A 503 35.91 6.22 7.61
CA GLY A 503 35.23 5.40 8.61
C GLY A 503 35.37 5.92 10.04
N ASN A 504 35.83 7.16 10.25
CA ASN A 504 35.96 7.72 11.58
C ASN A 504 34.67 8.37 12.06
N ARG A 505 34.38 8.23 13.36
CA ARG A 505 33.26 8.92 14.00
C ARG A 505 33.51 10.43 14.07
N VAL A 506 32.52 11.21 13.62
CA VAL A 506 32.49 12.68 13.69
C VAL A 506 31.26 13.12 14.47
N GLU A 507 31.43 13.91 15.52
CA GLU A 507 30.32 14.40 16.34
C GLU A 507 29.53 15.49 15.60
N LEU A 508 28.21 15.44 15.71
CA LEU A 508 27.31 16.46 15.14
C LEU A 508 27.38 17.78 15.93
N GLU A 509 27.62 18.86 15.21
CA GLU A 509 27.48 20.22 15.73
C GLU A 509 26.04 20.71 15.54
N ASP A 510 25.36 21.05 16.62
CA ASP A 510 23.90 21.32 16.60
C ASP A 510 23.45 22.35 15.57
N ASP A 511 24.21 23.43 15.38
CA ASP A 511 23.85 24.56 14.52
C ASP A 511 24.56 24.54 13.14
N LYS A 512 25.45 23.57 12.89
CA LYS A 512 26.11 23.40 11.59
C LYS A 512 25.14 22.79 10.59
N LEU A 513 25.17 23.32 9.37
CA LEU A 513 24.44 22.76 8.22
C LEU A 513 25.20 21.58 7.62
N TYR A 514 24.49 20.51 7.34
CA TYR A 514 24.96 19.30 6.69
C TYR A 514 24.16 19.05 5.43
N ARG A 515 24.80 18.71 4.34
CA ARG A 515 24.14 18.39 3.07
C ARG A 515 23.47 17.02 3.16
N VAL A 516 22.17 16.99 2.90
CA VAL A 516 21.35 15.77 2.90
C VAL A 516 20.80 15.55 1.51
N VAL A 517 20.95 14.34 0.99
CA VAL A 517 20.34 13.88 -0.26
C VAL A 517 19.24 12.87 0.10
N ALA A 518 18.10 13.03 -0.51
CA ALA A 518 16.96 12.12 -0.41
C ALA A 518 16.19 12.12 -1.74
N ASP A 519 15.15 11.33 -1.85
CA ASP A 519 14.21 11.43 -2.95
C ASP A 519 13.14 12.51 -2.70
N LEU A 520 12.42 12.91 -3.74
CA LEU A 520 11.35 13.90 -3.65
C LEU A 520 10.20 13.43 -2.72
N TYR A 521 9.90 12.14 -2.70
CA TYR A 521 8.89 11.56 -1.81
C TYR A 521 9.20 11.84 -0.33
N SER A 522 10.47 11.68 0.08
CA SER A 522 10.91 12.01 1.44
C SER A 522 10.59 13.45 1.85
N GLY A 523 10.75 14.40 0.91
CA GLY A 523 10.39 15.79 1.13
C GLY A 523 8.88 15.97 1.33
N GLN A 524 8.08 15.38 0.46
CA GLN A 524 6.62 15.46 0.50
C GLN A 524 6.03 14.85 1.77
N MET A 525 6.60 13.77 2.28
CA MET A 525 6.14 13.07 3.50
C MET A 525 6.47 13.79 4.81
N LEU A 526 7.30 14.84 4.81
CA LEU A 526 7.64 15.57 6.04
C LEU A 526 6.44 16.21 6.74
N SER A 527 5.41 16.61 5.98
CA SER A 527 4.16 17.13 6.53
C SER A 527 3.42 16.07 7.35
N ALA A 528 3.26 14.87 6.80
CA ALA A 528 2.61 13.74 7.48
C ALA A 528 3.33 13.37 8.79
N VAL A 529 4.66 13.31 8.76
CA VAL A 529 5.48 13.05 9.97
C VAL A 529 5.29 14.15 11.03
N THR A 530 5.22 15.42 10.60
CA THR A 530 4.98 16.56 11.50
C THR A 530 3.61 16.44 12.17
N ASP A 531 2.58 16.09 11.43
CA ASP A 531 1.22 15.93 11.92
C ASP A 531 1.10 14.74 12.89
N MET A 532 1.65 13.58 12.54
CA MET A 532 1.68 12.41 13.41
C MET A 532 2.42 12.66 14.74
N SER A 533 3.45 13.49 14.73
CA SER A 533 4.18 13.88 15.94
C SER A 533 3.56 15.06 16.67
N TYR A 534 2.39 15.55 16.26
CA TYR A 534 1.76 16.78 16.80
C TYR A 534 2.70 17.99 16.76
N GLY A 535 3.53 18.09 15.71
CA GLY A 535 4.50 19.17 15.54
C GLY A 535 5.73 19.08 16.44
N LEU A 536 5.91 17.97 17.17
CA LEU A 536 7.06 17.81 18.07
C LEU A 536 8.34 17.41 17.34
N LEU A 537 8.22 16.58 16.29
CA LEU A 537 9.32 16.20 15.40
C LEU A 537 9.13 16.90 14.05
N SER A 538 9.56 18.15 13.97
CA SER A 538 9.50 18.94 12.74
C SER A 538 10.92 19.13 12.23
N LEU A 539 11.13 18.77 10.97
CA LEU A 539 12.31 19.09 10.18
C LEU A 539 11.99 20.28 9.29
N VAL A 540 12.92 21.20 9.18
CA VAL A 540 12.81 22.36 8.29
C VAL A 540 13.99 22.32 7.32
N PRO A 541 13.87 21.62 6.18
CA PRO A 541 14.90 21.59 5.16
C PRO A 541 15.23 22.99 4.67
N LYS A 542 16.50 23.23 4.38
CA LYS A 542 17.06 24.53 4.04
C LYS A 542 17.89 24.46 2.77
N ASP A 543 18.08 25.61 2.15
CA ASP A 543 19.11 25.81 1.11
C ASP A 543 20.50 25.90 1.76
N ALA A 544 21.54 26.04 0.92
CA ALA A 544 22.94 26.16 1.38
C ALA A 544 23.19 27.42 2.22
N GLU A 545 22.39 28.45 2.09
CA GLU A 545 22.43 29.69 2.85
C GLU A 545 21.67 29.60 4.17
N GLY A 546 20.93 28.53 4.42
CA GLY A 546 20.17 28.28 5.64
C GLY A 546 18.74 28.84 5.62
N ASN A 547 18.20 29.20 4.47
CA ASN A 547 16.81 29.61 4.33
C ASN A 547 15.91 28.37 4.19
N PRO A 548 14.71 28.36 4.81
CA PRO A 548 13.76 27.28 4.64
C PRO A 548 13.36 27.08 3.17
N ILE A 549 13.23 25.82 2.75
CA ILE A 549 12.70 25.43 1.45
C ILE A 549 11.19 25.31 1.60
N GLU A 550 10.44 25.97 0.71
CA GLU A 550 8.98 25.91 0.67
C GLU A 550 8.50 24.89 -0.39
N ASP A 551 9.23 24.77 -1.50
CA ASP A 551 8.94 23.83 -2.58
C ASP A 551 10.15 22.92 -2.81
N PHE A 552 9.96 21.62 -2.67
CA PHE A 552 11.03 20.64 -2.86
C PHE A 552 11.39 20.44 -4.33
N GLU A 553 10.53 20.85 -5.27
CA GLU A 553 10.85 20.82 -6.70
C GLU A 553 11.97 21.82 -7.07
N ASP A 554 12.12 22.91 -6.29
CA ASP A 554 13.19 23.90 -6.48
C ASP A 554 14.61 23.35 -6.17
N VAL A 555 14.70 22.23 -5.46
CA VAL A 555 15.97 21.62 -5.01
C VAL A 555 16.23 20.23 -5.60
N ILE A 556 15.50 19.89 -6.68
CA ILE A 556 15.76 18.71 -7.48
C ILE A 556 17.16 18.77 -8.08
N ILE A 557 17.88 17.66 -8.01
CA ILE A 557 19.22 17.54 -8.58
C ILE A 557 19.12 17.33 -10.09
N MET A 558 19.72 18.26 -10.84
CA MET A 558 19.71 18.24 -12.30
C MET A 558 21.07 17.79 -12.86
N GLU A 559 21.03 16.90 -13.84
CA GLU A 559 22.20 16.47 -14.62
C GLU A 559 21.92 16.58 -16.12
N GLY A 560 22.75 17.33 -16.84
CA GLY A 560 22.56 17.52 -18.29
C GLY A 560 21.21 18.13 -18.70
N GLY A 561 20.51 18.79 -17.77
CA GLY A 561 19.18 19.38 -17.96
C GLY A 561 18.01 18.40 -17.76
N LYS A 562 18.27 17.20 -17.28
CA LYS A 562 17.29 16.20 -16.83
C LYS A 562 17.37 16.04 -15.30
N GLU A 563 16.32 15.59 -14.68
CA GLU A 563 16.31 15.24 -13.28
C GLU A 563 17.08 13.95 -13.02
N LEU A 564 17.89 13.92 -11.96
CA LEU A 564 18.58 12.69 -11.52
C LEU A 564 17.60 11.79 -10.79
N LYS A 565 17.15 10.72 -11.44
CA LYS A 565 16.15 9.80 -10.88
C LYS A 565 16.78 8.86 -9.85
N ALA A 566 16.05 8.56 -8.78
CA ALA A 566 16.50 7.69 -7.69
C ALA A 566 16.87 6.28 -8.16
N TRP A 567 16.01 5.67 -9.01
CA TRP A 567 16.31 4.36 -9.57
C TRP A 567 17.56 4.36 -10.47
N ASP A 568 17.75 5.42 -11.28
CA ASP A 568 18.94 5.57 -12.13
C ASP A 568 20.20 5.78 -11.28
N ALA A 569 20.09 6.49 -10.15
CA ALA A 569 21.17 6.59 -9.17
C ALA A 569 21.61 5.20 -8.66
N ILE A 570 20.65 4.32 -8.35
CA ILE A 570 20.93 2.94 -7.95
C ILE A 570 21.55 2.15 -9.11
N ALA A 571 21.02 2.28 -10.33
CA ALA A 571 21.55 1.59 -11.51
C ALA A 571 23.01 1.97 -11.78
N ARG A 572 23.35 3.26 -11.75
CA ARG A 572 24.73 3.76 -11.92
C ARG A 572 25.67 3.26 -10.83
N TYR A 573 25.19 3.20 -9.59
CA TYR A 573 25.99 2.69 -8.48
C TYR A 573 26.30 1.21 -8.64
N MET A 574 25.32 0.39 -9.04
CA MET A 574 25.51 -1.03 -9.35
C MET A 574 26.57 -1.23 -10.44
N GLN A 575 26.52 -0.44 -11.53
CA GLN A 575 27.51 -0.49 -12.62
C GLN A 575 28.91 -0.03 -12.20
N SER A 576 29.03 0.74 -11.12
CA SER A 576 30.32 1.26 -10.64
C SER A 576 31.14 0.23 -9.84
N PHE A 577 30.57 -0.90 -9.50
CA PHE A 577 31.26 -1.91 -8.72
C PHE A 577 32.41 -2.57 -9.52
N PRO A 578 33.42 -3.09 -8.83
CA PRO A 578 34.51 -3.79 -9.51
C PRO A 578 34.01 -5.09 -10.19
N ASP A 579 34.51 -5.34 -11.40
CA ASP A 579 34.42 -6.65 -12.05
C ASP A 579 35.47 -7.59 -11.41
N THR A 580 35.06 -8.37 -10.42
CA THR A 580 35.93 -9.29 -9.68
C THR A 580 36.05 -10.66 -10.34
N ALA A 581 35.09 -11.00 -11.20
CA ALA A 581 35.04 -12.25 -11.96
C ALA A 581 35.80 -12.17 -13.30
N GLU A 582 36.18 -10.96 -13.75
CA GLU A 582 36.86 -10.67 -15.03
C GLU A 582 35.99 -11.12 -16.25
N ASP A 583 34.68 -11.01 -16.16
CA ASP A 583 33.73 -11.38 -17.22
C ASP A 583 33.08 -10.18 -17.91
N GLY A 584 33.42 -8.96 -17.49
CA GLY A 584 32.90 -7.71 -18.01
C GLY A 584 31.64 -7.19 -17.31
N ILE A 585 31.22 -7.84 -16.23
CA ILE A 585 30.06 -7.45 -15.43
C ILE A 585 30.53 -7.08 -14.01
N ALA A 586 29.98 -6.02 -13.46
CA ALA A 586 30.26 -5.60 -12.08
C ALA A 586 29.74 -6.63 -11.07
N ASN A 587 30.44 -6.79 -9.93
CA ASN A 587 30.01 -7.69 -8.87
C ASN A 587 29.65 -6.88 -7.62
N VAL A 588 28.53 -7.22 -6.99
CA VAL A 588 28.13 -6.59 -5.73
C VAL A 588 29.16 -6.86 -4.64
N PRO A 589 29.71 -5.82 -3.98
CA PRO A 589 30.75 -5.99 -2.96
C PRO A 589 30.28 -6.83 -1.78
N VAL A 590 31.10 -7.80 -1.36
CA VAL A 590 30.82 -8.71 -0.23
C VAL A 590 30.60 -7.93 1.09
N SER A 591 31.08 -6.69 1.20
CA SER A 591 30.83 -5.84 2.37
C SER A 591 29.33 -5.69 2.70
N TYR A 592 28.44 -5.74 1.69
CA TYR A 592 26.98 -5.68 1.93
C TYR A 592 26.39 -6.96 2.58
N SER A 593 27.17 -8.02 2.76
CA SER A 593 26.76 -9.16 3.59
C SER A 593 26.89 -8.91 5.10
N GLU A 594 27.56 -7.83 5.50
CA GLU A 594 27.86 -7.52 6.90
C GLU A 594 26.99 -6.35 7.40
N ILE A 595 26.66 -6.36 8.70
CA ILE A 595 26.03 -5.26 9.40
C ILE A 595 27.12 -4.24 9.77
N GLU A 596 27.02 -3.03 9.27
CA GLU A 596 28.02 -1.98 9.45
C GLU A 596 27.83 -1.17 10.75
N GLY A 597 26.67 -1.29 11.37
CA GLY A 597 26.36 -0.57 12.62
C GLY A 597 25.78 0.82 12.37
N ARG A 598 25.20 1.06 11.18
CA ARG A 598 24.53 2.34 10.85
C ARG A 598 23.32 2.58 11.72
N LYS A 599 22.55 1.52 12.04
CA LYS A 599 21.40 1.54 12.96
C LYS A 599 21.56 0.44 14.00
N GLN A 600 21.84 0.82 15.26
CA GLN A 600 22.10 -0.12 16.34
C GLN A 600 20.93 -0.17 17.32
N VAL A 601 20.39 -1.37 17.56
CA VAL A 601 19.28 -1.60 18.49
C VAL A 601 19.82 -1.98 19.86
N GLU A 602 19.59 -1.14 20.88
CA GLU A 602 19.94 -1.37 22.27
C GLU A 602 18.71 -1.87 23.05
N ASP A 603 18.40 -3.18 23.03
CA ASP A 603 17.21 -3.73 23.70
C ASP A 603 17.45 -3.88 25.23
N SER A 604 17.71 -2.75 25.92
CA SER A 604 17.86 -2.74 27.37
C SER A 604 16.58 -2.31 28.09
N LYS A 605 16.16 -3.12 29.07
CA LYS A 605 15.06 -2.81 30.00
C LYS A 605 15.55 -2.31 31.37
N ASN A 606 16.85 -2.06 31.50
CA ASN A 606 17.43 -1.52 32.73
C ASN A 606 16.99 -0.07 32.94
N ILE A 607 16.44 0.26 34.06
CA ILE A 607 15.92 1.60 34.39
C ILE A 607 17.00 2.70 34.19
N ALA A 608 18.26 2.40 34.47
CA ALA A 608 19.35 3.37 34.30
C ALA A 608 19.52 3.73 32.80
N ASP A 609 19.40 2.74 31.89
CA ASP A 609 19.52 2.96 30.44
C ASP A 609 18.28 3.66 29.88
N LEU A 610 17.09 3.35 30.44
CA LEU A 610 15.84 3.97 30.00
C LEU A 610 15.76 5.46 30.30
N ILE A 611 16.44 5.93 31.34
CA ILE A 611 16.42 7.34 31.79
C ILE A 611 17.73 8.09 31.53
N LYS A 612 18.74 7.42 30.93
CA LYS A 612 20.03 8.02 30.61
C LYS A 612 19.86 9.09 29.53
N ASN A 613 20.52 10.25 29.70
CA ASN A 613 20.55 11.35 28.74
C ASN A 613 19.16 11.69 28.15
N PRO A 614 18.19 12.12 28.99
CA PRO A 614 16.85 12.43 28.49
C PRO A 614 16.92 13.66 27.59
N ASN A 615 16.27 13.60 26.43
CA ASN A 615 16.13 14.75 25.54
C ASN A 615 15.10 15.76 26.09
N LYS A 616 14.96 16.91 25.41
CA LYS A 616 14.03 17.98 25.85
C LYS A 616 12.57 17.50 25.94
N TYR A 617 12.15 16.58 25.07
CA TYR A 617 10.77 16.06 25.04
C TYR A 617 10.50 15.16 26.26
N ALA A 618 11.45 14.29 26.60
CA ALA A 618 11.36 13.46 27.79
C ALA A 618 11.25 14.30 29.08
N VAL A 619 12.09 15.33 29.19
CA VAL A 619 12.04 16.25 30.32
C VAL A 619 10.71 16.98 30.41
N MET A 620 10.20 17.45 29.27
CA MET A 620 8.91 18.14 29.18
C MET A 620 7.73 17.22 29.57
N ILE A 621 7.69 16.00 29.06
CA ILE A 621 6.63 15.02 29.35
C ILE A 621 6.66 14.66 30.84
N VAL A 622 7.85 14.39 31.42
CA VAL A 622 7.99 14.09 32.84
C VAL A 622 7.51 15.28 33.69
N ALA A 623 7.86 16.50 33.30
CA ALA A 623 7.40 17.71 34.02
C ALA A 623 5.86 17.84 33.97
N ILE A 624 5.25 17.62 32.80
CA ILE A 624 3.77 17.64 32.64
C ILE A 624 3.12 16.57 33.52
N VAL A 625 3.63 15.33 33.52
CA VAL A 625 3.11 14.23 34.34
C VAL A 625 3.19 14.59 35.82
N LEU A 626 4.32 15.16 36.28
CA LEU A 626 4.47 15.60 37.67
C LEU A 626 3.46 16.69 38.02
N ILE A 627 3.24 17.67 37.15
CA ILE A 627 2.22 18.72 37.34
C ILE A 627 0.82 18.10 37.47
N VAL A 628 0.48 17.18 36.60
CA VAL A 628 -0.83 16.49 36.64
C VAL A 628 -0.98 15.72 37.97
N ILE A 629 0.04 14.98 38.37
CA ILE A 629 0.03 14.27 39.67
C ILE A 629 -0.19 15.27 40.82
N LEU A 630 0.51 16.40 40.85
CA LEU A 630 0.34 17.43 41.87
C LEU A 630 -1.09 18.00 41.89
N ILE A 631 -1.68 18.24 40.70
CA ILE A 631 -3.07 18.71 40.59
C ILE A 631 -4.03 17.64 41.15
N VAL A 632 -3.86 16.39 40.79
CA VAL A 632 -4.69 15.27 41.29
C VAL A 632 -4.59 15.15 42.80
N VAL A 633 -3.36 15.19 43.36
CA VAL A 633 -3.13 15.16 44.82
C VAL A 633 -3.79 16.36 45.49
N PHE A 634 -3.72 17.55 44.87
CA PHE A 634 -4.37 18.75 45.42
C PHE A 634 -5.90 18.61 45.43
N ILE A 635 -6.50 18.10 44.33
CA ILE A 635 -7.93 17.84 44.25
C ILE A 635 -8.37 16.82 45.29
N ILE A 636 -7.64 15.70 45.45
CA ILE A 636 -7.92 14.69 46.47
C ILE A 636 -7.90 15.32 47.87
N ARG A 637 -6.89 16.14 48.17
CA ARG A 637 -6.80 16.85 49.47
C ARG A 637 -7.97 17.80 49.70
N LEU A 638 -8.41 18.52 48.66
CA LEU A 638 -9.61 19.38 48.73
C LEU A 638 -10.88 18.58 48.98
N VAL A 639 -11.09 17.48 48.27
CA VAL A 639 -12.25 16.60 48.48
C VAL A 639 -12.27 16.02 49.89
N VAL A 640 -11.14 15.49 50.37
CA VAL A 640 -11.02 14.98 51.74
C VAL A 640 -11.33 16.08 52.77
N LYS A 641 -10.86 17.31 52.54
CA LYS A 641 -11.12 18.47 53.43
C LYS A 641 -12.62 18.83 53.42
N LEU A 642 -13.29 18.77 52.28
CA LEU A 642 -14.72 19.01 52.17
C LEU A 642 -15.55 17.93 52.86
N ILE A 643 -15.19 16.65 52.68
CA ILE A 643 -15.85 15.51 53.35
C ILE A 643 -15.71 15.66 54.89
N LYS A 644 -14.49 15.96 55.39
CA LYS A 644 -14.28 16.19 56.82
C LYS A 644 -15.09 17.38 57.35
N ARG A 645 -15.25 18.46 56.55
CA ARG A 645 -16.11 19.60 56.95
C ARG A 645 -17.59 19.23 56.97
N MET A 646 -18.08 18.44 56.01
CA MET A 646 -19.47 17.96 56.00
C MET A 646 -19.74 17.00 57.14
N SER A 647 -18.85 16.05 57.44
CA SER A 647 -18.95 15.15 58.61
C SER A 647 -19.01 15.91 59.90
N ARG A 648 -18.15 16.95 60.14
CA ARG A 648 -18.21 17.79 61.34
C ARG A 648 -19.54 18.57 61.43
N LYS A 649 -20.03 19.17 60.34
CA LYS A 649 -21.34 19.84 60.32
C LYS A 649 -22.50 18.92 60.61
N ASN A 650 -22.45 17.66 60.15
CA ASN A 650 -23.48 16.65 60.45
C ASN A 650 -23.40 16.19 61.92
N ALA A 651 -22.21 16.00 62.47
CA ALA A 651 -22.03 15.67 63.88
C ALA A 651 -22.58 16.79 64.82
N ASP A 652 -22.26 18.07 64.49
CA ASP A 652 -22.77 19.24 65.23
C ASP A 652 -24.29 19.40 65.14
N ARG A 653 -24.91 18.93 64.04
CA ARG A 653 -26.37 18.92 63.87
C ARG A 653 -27.05 17.82 64.68
N ILE A 654 -26.39 16.67 64.87
CA ILE A 654 -26.92 15.53 65.67
C ILE A 654 -26.81 15.88 67.18
N VAL A 655 -25.80 16.61 67.63
CA VAL A 655 -25.63 17.01 69.04
C VAL A 655 -26.56 18.16 69.41
N LYS A 656 -27.13 18.91 68.45
CA LYS A 656 -28.07 20.01 68.69
C LYS A 656 -29.54 19.60 68.60
N LYS A 657 -29.85 18.33 68.27
CA LYS A 657 -31.17 17.70 68.43
C LYS A 657 -31.16 16.85 69.69
#